data_2568001a2abdc67b47e9e47e25a65e90
#
_entry.id   2568001a2abdc67b47e9e47e25a65e90
#
_cell.length_a   1.000
_cell.length_b   1.000
_cell.length_c   1.000
_cell.angle_alpha   90.00
_cell.angle_beta   90.00
_cell.angle_gamma   90.00
#
_symmetry.space_group_name_H-M   'P 1'
#
loop_
_entity.id
_entity.type
_entity.pdbx_description
1 polymer ?
#
loop_
_entity_poly.entity_id
_entity_poly.type
_entity_poly.pdbx_seq_one_letter_code
_entity_poly.pdbx_strand_id
1 'polypeptide(L)'
;MTDSMQQMALDTLGAYFGYTSFRPGQDRMVDAILAGRDALGVMPTGAGKSICYQVPALMLPGITFVVSPLLSLMEDQTRALLAAGARPSYLNSSLTPAQQNTVLKRAREGRYQLMYVAPERLLEPRFLAFAQEAAAEGGIGVPLVAIDEAHCVSQWGQDFRPAYLQIREFIDSLPQRPIVAAFTATATERVRADIQQMLGLQNPATVVTGFDRKNLYFGCEEMGDKAKTAWVRDYVIAHSGESGIVYCSTRKTVDALAGELAEALGPSGIRVGRYHAGMGNDARRQSQRAFIDDDIQVMVATNAFGMGIDKPNVRYVIHNNVPESIEAYYQEAGRAGRDGDPASCHLLWNGNDFRMRRFLIDRGDAADEALDDEQRAWALQNRYRLLSQMEGYCNTTGCLREYMLRYFGDEAAAEHAAAAGSGAAATDEAEGCGNCSNCLTQFEVEDVTDMARAAVRYVATRPMRFGKSLIADVLHGGNTERIRQMHLDEDRGYGELSSESVGRIKDIIGQLCGRGYLATSQGQYPVVGLGPRAGEVEDEAFAFTVKRRASKRKASARARRAVDLLREEAEMDQRPRVGDDAELFERLRALRKEISTELEMAPYMVFSDKALRGLCRLRPQTRDELIQVNGIGEKKADAFGEQFMAAIEEFESEHARDGA
;
A
#
# COMPACT_ATOMS: atom_id res chain seq x y z
N MET A 1 2.07 15.89 -28.71
CA MET A 1 3.21 15.10 -29.27
C MET A 1 2.95 14.73 -30.72
N THR A 2 3.98 14.53 -31.53
CA THR A 2 3.83 13.97 -32.89
C THR A 2 3.61 12.47 -32.80
N ASP A 3 2.84 11.86 -33.72
CA ASP A 3 2.60 10.40 -33.79
C ASP A 3 3.92 9.60 -33.78
N SER A 4 4.97 10.14 -34.38
CA SER A 4 6.32 9.56 -34.39
C SER A 4 6.94 9.46 -33.00
N MET A 5 6.73 10.44 -32.11
CA MET A 5 7.31 10.42 -30.76
C MET A 5 6.55 9.46 -29.83
N GLN A 6 5.24 9.32 -30.02
CA GLN A 6 4.45 8.31 -29.31
C GLN A 6 4.86 6.89 -29.72
N GLN A 7 5.10 6.67 -31.01
CA GLN A 7 5.59 5.39 -31.48
C GLN A 7 6.98 5.06 -30.91
N MET A 8 7.90 6.04 -30.88
CA MET A 8 9.22 5.85 -30.26
C MET A 8 9.12 5.53 -28.76
N ALA A 9 8.16 6.12 -28.04
CA ALA A 9 7.92 5.79 -26.64
C ALA A 9 7.39 4.36 -26.45
N LEU A 10 6.50 3.89 -27.33
CA LEU A 10 6.01 2.52 -27.33
C LEU A 10 7.14 1.52 -27.71
N ASP A 11 7.95 1.86 -28.69
CA ASP A 11 9.10 1.03 -29.08
C ASP A 11 10.11 0.92 -27.92
N THR A 12 10.36 2.02 -27.20
CA THR A 12 11.22 2.04 -26.01
C THR A 12 10.61 1.19 -24.89
N LEU A 13 9.29 1.32 -24.66
CA LEU A 13 8.56 0.50 -23.69
C LEU A 13 8.69 -0.99 -24.04
N GLY A 14 8.50 -1.36 -25.29
CA GLY A 14 8.66 -2.74 -25.78
C GLY A 14 10.08 -3.25 -25.63
N ALA A 15 11.06 -2.46 -26.08
CA ALA A 15 12.46 -2.85 -26.10
C ALA A 15 13.08 -3.08 -24.71
N TYR A 16 12.74 -2.25 -23.72
CA TYR A 16 13.34 -2.33 -22.38
C TYR A 16 12.47 -3.07 -21.37
N PHE A 17 11.15 -3.00 -21.48
CA PHE A 17 10.24 -3.52 -20.44
C PHE A 17 9.34 -4.67 -20.93
N GLY A 18 9.29 -4.94 -22.25
CA GLY A 18 8.50 -6.03 -22.82
C GLY A 18 7.00 -5.79 -22.86
N TYR A 19 6.54 -4.53 -22.73
CA TYR A 19 5.13 -4.18 -22.79
C TYR A 19 4.78 -3.60 -24.16
N THR A 20 3.62 -3.98 -24.69
CA THR A 20 3.12 -3.53 -26.00
C THR A 20 2.25 -2.27 -25.93
N SER A 21 1.84 -1.86 -24.72
CA SER A 21 1.01 -0.68 -24.50
C SER A 21 1.23 -0.09 -23.10
N PHE A 22 1.05 1.20 -22.98
CA PHE A 22 0.99 1.87 -21.68
C PHE A 22 -0.29 1.52 -20.93
N ARG A 23 -0.20 1.45 -19.61
CA ARG A 23 -1.38 1.38 -18.74
C ARG A 23 -2.10 2.73 -18.71
N PRO A 24 -3.39 2.78 -18.34
CA PRO A 24 -4.15 4.03 -18.27
C PRO A 24 -3.40 5.11 -17.45
N GLY A 25 -3.21 6.28 -18.06
CA GLY A 25 -2.54 7.43 -17.47
C GLY A 25 -1.01 7.45 -17.59
N GLN A 26 -0.34 6.31 -17.86
CA GLN A 26 1.10 6.29 -18.13
C GLN A 26 1.43 7.04 -19.42
N ASP A 27 0.66 6.81 -20.47
CA ASP A 27 0.72 7.51 -21.77
C ASP A 27 0.71 9.02 -21.59
N ARG A 28 -0.26 9.54 -20.85
CA ARG A 28 -0.41 10.99 -20.60
C ARG A 28 0.78 11.58 -19.83
N MET A 29 1.37 10.83 -18.89
CA MET A 29 2.56 11.25 -18.15
C MET A 29 3.80 11.28 -19.04
N VAL A 30 4.03 10.21 -19.79
CA VAL A 30 5.14 10.10 -20.75
C VAL A 30 5.05 11.22 -21.81
N ASP A 31 3.85 11.44 -22.36
CA ASP A 31 3.58 12.49 -23.34
C ASP A 31 3.87 13.89 -22.78
N ALA A 32 3.47 14.16 -21.55
CA ALA A 32 3.71 15.46 -20.91
C ALA A 32 5.22 15.72 -20.71
N ILE A 33 5.96 14.73 -20.21
CA ILE A 33 7.41 14.84 -19.98
C ILE A 33 8.15 15.02 -21.31
N LEU A 34 7.84 14.19 -22.32
CA LEU A 34 8.48 14.30 -23.63
C LEU A 34 8.11 15.61 -24.38
N ALA A 35 6.98 16.23 -24.04
CA ALA A 35 6.60 17.56 -24.53
C ALA A 35 7.27 18.71 -23.77
N GLY A 36 8.17 18.43 -22.82
CA GLY A 36 8.88 19.46 -22.06
C GLY A 36 8.05 20.09 -20.92
N ARG A 37 6.97 19.43 -20.45
CA ARG A 37 6.09 19.95 -19.40
C ARG A 37 6.37 19.25 -18.07
N ASP A 38 6.31 20.02 -16.99
CA ASP A 38 6.27 19.45 -15.65
C ASP A 38 5.06 18.51 -15.49
N ALA A 39 5.18 17.52 -14.61
CA ALA A 39 4.15 16.51 -14.45
C ALA A 39 3.96 16.11 -12.99
N LEU A 40 2.71 15.82 -12.61
CA LEU A 40 2.34 15.25 -11.32
C LEU A 40 1.51 13.98 -11.53
N GLY A 41 2.07 12.82 -11.21
CA GLY A 41 1.42 11.52 -11.29
C GLY A 41 1.01 11.00 -9.92
N VAL A 42 -0.30 10.88 -9.69
CA VAL A 42 -0.85 10.20 -8.51
C VAL A 42 -1.43 8.86 -8.98
N MET A 43 -0.70 7.81 -8.73
CA MET A 43 -0.97 6.49 -9.29
C MET A 43 -0.77 5.42 -8.19
N PRO A 44 -1.71 4.49 -8.01
CA PRO A 44 -1.63 3.50 -6.94
C PRO A 44 -0.38 2.64 -7.04
N THR A 45 -0.03 1.99 -5.94
CA THR A 45 1.06 1.00 -5.92
C THR A 45 0.77 -0.11 -6.94
N GLY A 46 1.76 -0.48 -7.74
CA GLY A 46 1.58 -1.47 -8.83
C GLY A 46 1.06 -0.91 -10.16
N ALA A 47 0.67 0.37 -10.23
CA ALA A 47 0.28 1.01 -11.50
C ALA A 47 1.45 1.26 -12.47
N GLY A 48 2.69 1.04 -12.02
CA GLY A 48 3.88 1.21 -12.86
C GLY A 48 4.36 2.67 -12.98
N LYS A 49 4.33 3.43 -11.86
CA LYS A 49 4.85 4.81 -11.79
C LYS A 49 6.24 4.97 -12.38
N SER A 50 7.13 4.01 -12.11
CA SER A 50 8.52 4.08 -12.57
C SER A 50 8.63 4.15 -14.10
N ILE A 51 7.77 3.47 -14.83
CA ILE A 51 7.73 3.50 -16.31
C ILE A 51 7.51 4.93 -16.82
N CYS A 52 6.70 5.74 -16.11
CA CYS A 52 6.36 7.09 -16.53
C CYS A 52 7.57 8.04 -16.62
N TYR A 53 8.61 7.81 -15.82
CA TYR A 53 9.85 8.58 -15.91
C TYR A 53 11.02 7.80 -16.55
N GLN A 54 11.02 6.47 -16.44
CA GLN A 54 12.10 5.67 -17.02
C GLN A 54 12.07 5.67 -18.54
N VAL A 55 10.89 5.56 -19.16
CA VAL A 55 10.77 5.64 -20.64
C VAL A 55 11.27 7.01 -21.15
N PRO A 56 10.79 8.16 -20.66
CA PRO A 56 11.35 9.45 -21.05
C PRO A 56 12.86 9.58 -20.79
N ALA A 57 13.35 9.09 -19.65
CA ALA A 57 14.78 9.14 -19.31
C ALA A 57 15.67 8.34 -20.26
N LEU A 58 15.15 7.28 -20.87
CA LEU A 58 15.85 6.49 -21.89
C LEU A 58 15.83 7.15 -23.29
N MET A 59 14.87 8.06 -23.54
CA MET A 59 14.69 8.75 -24.81
C MET A 59 15.35 10.14 -24.85
N LEU A 60 15.37 10.83 -23.69
CA LEU A 60 15.91 12.19 -23.60
C LEU A 60 17.44 12.18 -23.61
N PRO A 61 18.11 13.15 -24.27
CA PRO A 61 19.57 13.26 -24.25
C PRO A 61 20.07 13.78 -22.89
N GLY A 62 21.14 13.19 -22.36
CA GLY A 62 21.75 13.61 -21.10
C GLY A 62 21.55 12.60 -19.98
N ILE A 63 21.53 13.12 -18.74
CA ILE A 63 21.32 12.31 -17.53
C ILE A 63 20.06 12.74 -16.79
N THR A 64 19.18 11.81 -16.50
CA THR A 64 18.00 12.04 -15.65
C THR A 64 18.34 11.75 -14.21
N PHE A 65 18.04 12.69 -13.30
CA PHE A 65 18.11 12.43 -11.86
C PHE A 65 16.76 11.93 -11.36
N VAL A 66 16.80 10.85 -10.58
CA VAL A 66 15.62 10.29 -9.93
C VAL A 66 15.81 10.40 -8.42
N VAL A 67 15.09 11.33 -7.79
CA VAL A 67 15.12 11.51 -6.34
C VAL A 67 14.23 10.46 -5.70
N SER A 68 14.79 9.61 -4.84
CA SER A 68 14.05 8.58 -4.12
C SER A 68 14.52 8.50 -2.67
N PRO A 69 13.59 8.25 -1.70
CA PRO A 69 13.94 8.22 -0.29
C PRO A 69 14.51 6.87 0.18
N LEU A 70 14.60 5.87 -0.71
CA LEU A 70 14.75 4.47 -0.34
C LEU A 70 15.95 3.82 -1.01
N LEU A 71 16.96 3.49 -0.20
CA LEU A 71 18.22 2.89 -0.68
C LEU A 71 17.99 1.55 -1.37
N SER A 72 17.16 0.67 -0.79
CA SER A 72 16.85 -0.64 -1.36
C SER A 72 16.12 -0.54 -2.70
N LEU A 73 15.17 0.41 -2.82
CA LEU A 73 14.45 0.64 -4.06
C LEU A 73 15.39 1.14 -5.18
N MET A 74 16.32 2.04 -4.85
CA MET A 74 17.32 2.50 -5.81
C MET A 74 18.17 1.35 -6.35
N GLU A 75 18.60 0.43 -5.49
CA GLU A 75 19.41 -0.73 -5.86
C GLU A 75 18.60 -1.69 -6.74
N ASP A 76 17.35 -2.00 -6.36
CA ASP A 76 16.48 -2.91 -7.10
C ASP A 76 16.09 -2.34 -8.47
N GLN A 77 15.73 -1.05 -8.55
CA GLN A 77 15.42 -0.37 -9.82
C GLN A 77 16.65 -0.31 -10.74
N THR A 78 17.83 -0.01 -10.16
CA THR A 78 19.08 0.00 -10.93
C THR A 78 19.40 -1.40 -11.50
N ARG A 79 19.24 -2.44 -10.70
CA ARG A 79 19.47 -3.82 -11.14
C ARG A 79 18.50 -4.21 -12.25
N ALA A 80 17.21 -3.89 -12.09
CA ALA A 80 16.21 -4.19 -13.11
C ALA A 80 16.50 -3.48 -14.45
N LEU A 81 16.89 -2.20 -14.39
CA LEU A 81 17.24 -1.44 -15.59
C LEU A 81 18.54 -1.94 -16.26
N LEU A 82 19.54 -2.37 -15.47
CA LEU A 82 20.75 -3.00 -16.00
C LEU A 82 20.42 -4.31 -16.74
N ALA A 83 19.58 -5.14 -16.14
CA ALA A 83 19.12 -6.39 -16.77
C ALA A 83 18.32 -6.12 -18.06
N ALA A 84 17.60 -5.01 -18.13
CA ALA A 84 16.90 -4.56 -19.33
C ALA A 84 17.84 -3.94 -20.40
N GLY A 85 19.15 -3.79 -20.11
CA GLY A 85 20.14 -3.23 -21.03
C GLY A 85 20.24 -1.70 -21.03
N ALA A 86 19.63 -1.02 -20.04
CA ALA A 86 19.80 0.40 -19.81
C ALA A 86 21.11 0.69 -19.05
N ARG A 87 21.45 1.97 -18.92
CA ARG A 87 22.67 2.43 -18.24
C ARG A 87 22.31 3.28 -17.01
N PRO A 88 21.74 2.68 -15.95
CA PRO A 88 21.45 3.38 -14.69
C PRO A 88 22.66 3.44 -13.76
N SER A 89 22.56 4.29 -12.77
CA SER A 89 23.43 4.31 -11.60
C SER A 89 22.65 4.78 -10.35
N TYR A 90 23.28 4.73 -9.18
CA TYR A 90 22.75 5.36 -7.98
C TYR A 90 23.85 6.02 -7.16
N LEU A 91 23.45 7.03 -6.36
CA LEU A 91 24.31 7.74 -5.43
C LEU A 91 23.59 7.87 -4.09
N ASN A 92 24.03 7.08 -3.11
CA ASN A 92 23.44 7.05 -1.78
C ASN A 92 24.48 6.77 -0.68
N SER A 93 24.06 6.63 0.57
CA SER A 93 24.93 6.41 1.72
C SER A 93 25.53 4.99 1.82
N SER A 94 25.08 4.05 1.00
CA SER A 94 25.67 2.70 0.98
C SER A 94 27.03 2.66 0.26
N LEU A 95 27.31 3.65 -0.59
CA LEU A 95 28.56 3.75 -1.34
C LEU A 95 29.68 4.37 -0.51
N THR A 96 30.87 3.77 -0.58
CA THR A 96 32.09 4.37 -0.03
C THR A 96 32.47 5.65 -0.80
N PRO A 97 33.26 6.58 -0.19
CA PRO A 97 33.69 7.79 -0.88
C PRO A 97 34.44 7.52 -2.21
N ALA A 98 35.22 6.45 -2.29
CA ALA A 98 35.90 6.04 -3.52
C ALA A 98 34.91 5.59 -4.62
N GLN A 99 33.89 4.83 -4.25
CA GLN A 99 32.83 4.43 -5.16
C GLN A 99 32.01 5.63 -5.65
N GLN A 100 31.64 6.56 -4.76
CA GLN A 100 30.95 7.81 -5.11
C GLN A 100 31.76 8.62 -6.14
N ASN A 101 33.06 8.80 -5.90
CA ASN A 101 33.93 9.48 -6.86
C ASN A 101 33.96 8.79 -8.23
N THR A 102 33.99 7.46 -8.24
CA THR A 102 33.97 6.68 -9.48
C THR A 102 32.64 6.86 -10.24
N VAL A 103 31.51 6.86 -9.51
CA VAL A 103 30.19 7.09 -10.10
C VAL A 103 30.12 8.50 -10.72
N LEU A 104 30.51 9.55 -9.99
CA LEU A 104 30.49 10.91 -10.50
C LEU A 104 31.44 11.12 -11.69
N LYS A 105 32.62 10.48 -11.69
CA LYS A 105 33.52 10.50 -12.85
C LYS A 105 32.87 9.90 -14.08
N ARG A 106 32.29 8.70 -13.97
CA ARG A 106 31.61 8.03 -15.08
C ARG A 106 30.37 8.80 -15.55
N ALA A 107 29.68 9.48 -14.65
CA ALA A 107 28.56 10.34 -14.98
C ALA A 107 28.99 11.52 -15.87
N ARG A 108 30.11 12.19 -15.55
CA ARG A 108 30.72 13.24 -16.41
C ARG A 108 31.10 12.73 -17.81
N GLU A 109 31.48 11.47 -17.90
CA GLU A 109 31.78 10.81 -19.18
C GLU A 109 30.51 10.40 -19.98
N GLY A 110 29.29 10.73 -19.50
CA GLY A 110 28.02 10.39 -20.16
C GLY A 110 27.71 8.89 -20.15
N ARG A 111 28.25 8.13 -19.19
CA ARG A 111 28.07 6.68 -19.12
C ARG A 111 26.68 6.27 -18.65
N TYR A 112 25.91 7.16 -18.02
CA TYR A 112 24.63 6.86 -17.43
C TYR A 112 23.51 7.67 -18.09
N GLN A 113 22.33 7.05 -18.24
CA GLN A 113 21.10 7.69 -18.68
C GLN A 113 20.23 8.14 -17.49
N LEU A 114 20.26 7.36 -16.39
CA LEU A 114 19.54 7.66 -15.16
C LEU A 114 20.47 7.55 -13.96
N MET A 115 20.28 8.42 -12.99
CA MET A 115 20.96 8.33 -11.70
C MET A 115 19.95 8.51 -10.57
N TYR A 116 19.78 7.47 -9.77
CA TYR A 116 19.00 7.55 -8.53
C TYR A 116 19.82 8.23 -7.45
N VAL A 117 19.22 9.23 -6.78
CA VAL A 117 19.89 10.05 -5.78
C VAL A 117 19.05 10.16 -4.53
N ALA A 118 19.66 9.95 -3.36
CA ALA A 118 19.00 10.21 -2.08
C ALA A 118 18.82 11.72 -1.88
N PRO A 119 17.67 12.19 -1.36
CA PRO A 119 17.39 13.62 -1.24
C PRO A 119 18.47 14.37 -0.42
N GLU A 120 19.05 13.74 0.60
CA GLU A 120 20.12 14.31 1.44
C GLU A 120 21.42 14.59 0.68
N ARG A 121 21.56 14.03 -0.52
CA ARG A 121 22.76 14.21 -1.38
C ARG A 121 22.66 15.37 -2.35
N LEU A 122 21.49 15.91 -2.59
CA LEU A 122 21.24 16.89 -3.64
C LEU A 122 22.07 18.18 -3.44
N LEU A 123 22.18 18.66 -2.21
CA LEU A 123 22.95 19.86 -1.85
C LEU A 123 24.36 19.53 -1.35
N GLU A 124 24.79 18.25 -1.41
CA GLU A 124 26.17 17.91 -1.08
C GLU A 124 27.11 18.54 -2.12
N PRO A 125 28.18 19.27 -1.70
CA PRO A 125 28.99 20.10 -2.61
C PRO A 125 29.51 19.38 -3.85
N ARG A 126 29.89 18.11 -3.73
CA ARG A 126 30.44 17.33 -4.85
C ARG A 126 29.37 16.94 -5.88
N PHE A 127 28.19 16.55 -5.41
CA PHE A 127 27.08 16.22 -6.29
C PHE A 127 26.50 17.47 -6.92
N LEU A 128 26.28 18.53 -6.14
CA LEU A 128 25.75 19.80 -6.61
C LEU A 128 26.65 20.40 -7.71
N ALA A 129 27.97 20.43 -7.49
CA ALA A 129 28.91 20.91 -8.51
C ALA A 129 28.86 20.07 -9.80
N PHE A 130 28.75 18.75 -9.68
CA PHE A 130 28.56 17.88 -10.84
C PHE A 130 27.24 18.16 -11.57
N ALA A 131 26.13 18.31 -10.84
CA ALA A 131 24.82 18.56 -11.43
C ALA A 131 24.76 19.93 -12.15
N GLN A 132 25.38 20.95 -11.57
CA GLN A 132 25.50 22.27 -12.19
C GLN A 132 26.38 22.23 -13.46
N GLU A 133 27.51 21.54 -13.41
CA GLU A 133 28.37 21.29 -14.60
C GLU A 133 27.60 20.56 -15.71
N ALA A 134 26.84 19.52 -15.34
CA ALA A 134 26.05 18.74 -16.27
C ALA A 134 24.90 19.55 -16.92
N ALA A 135 24.28 20.45 -16.16
CA ALA A 135 23.17 21.29 -16.63
C ALA A 135 23.63 22.60 -17.29
N ALA A 136 24.94 22.91 -17.30
CA ALA A 136 25.47 24.10 -17.96
C ALA A 136 25.43 23.97 -19.47
N GLU A 137 25.50 25.10 -20.18
CA GLU A 137 25.64 25.11 -21.64
C GLU A 137 26.91 24.36 -22.08
N GLY A 138 26.75 23.39 -22.96
CA GLY A 138 27.84 22.49 -23.39
C GLY A 138 28.12 21.33 -22.43
N GLY A 139 27.40 21.20 -21.31
CA GLY A 139 27.40 20.03 -20.44
C GLY A 139 26.70 18.82 -21.07
N ILE A 140 26.66 17.70 -20.35
CA ILE A 140 25.99 16.48 -20.83
C ILE A 140 24.46 16.61 -20.89
N GLY A 141 23.87 17.60 -20.24
CA GLY A 141 22.44 17.87 -20.14
C GLY A 141 21.76 17.17 -18.96
N VAL A 142 20.87 17.89 -18.30
CA VAL A 142 19.96 17.37 -17.26
C VAL A 142 18.52 17.65 -17.72
N PRO A 143 17.93 16.82 -18.57
CA PRO A 143 16.64 17.11 -19.16
C PRO A 143 15.48 16.90 -18.18
N LEU A 144 15.62 16.01 -17.20
CA LEU A 144 14.54 15.59 -16.31
C LEU A 144 15.06 15.37 -14.88
N VAL A 145 14.31 15.87 -13.91
CA VAL A 145 14.38 15.47 -12.49
C VAL A 145 13.05 14.82 -12.12
N ALA A 146 13.09 13.51 -11.91
CA ALA A 146 11.94 12.74 -11.44
C ALA A 146 11.99 12.63 -9.91
N ILE A 147 10.87 12.80 -9.23
CA ILE A 147 10.75 12.76 -7.77
C ILE A 147 9.80 11.63 -7.42
N ASP A 148 10.34 10.55 -6.90
CA ASP A 148 9.55 9.42 -6.40
C ASP A 148 9.12 9.68 -4.96
N GLU A 149 7.98 9.09 -4.55
CA GLU A 149 7.33 9.32 -3.25
C GLU A 149 7.21 10.82 -2.90
N ALA A 150 6.77 11.62 -3.87
CA ALA A 150 6.71 13.08 -3.76
C ALA A 150 5.84 13.58 -2.59
N HIS A 151 4.94 12.73 -2.03
CA HIS A 151 4.18 13.06 -0.81
C HIS A 151 5.07 13.35 0.39
N CYS A 152 6.34 12.89 0.39
CA CYS A 152 7.31 13.18 1.45
C CYS A 152 7.66 14.68 1.58
N VAL A 153 7.34 15.51 0.60
CA VAL A 153 7.56 16.97 0.68
C VAL A 153 6.48 17.66 1.51
N SER A 154 5.29 17.06 1.60
CA SER A 154 4.14 17.66 2.28
C SER A 154 4.13 17.30 3.77
N GLN A 155 4.02 18.31 4.60
CA GLN A 155 3.81 18.12 6.04
C GLN A 155 2.45 17.46 6.36
N TRP A 156 1.50 17.52 5.44
CA TRP A 156 0.20 16.85 5.55
C TRP A 156 0.25 15.39 5.11
N GLY A 157 1.35 14.97 4.50
CA GLY A 157 1.61 13.58 4.15
C GLY A 157 1.91 12.70 5.37
N GLN A 158 1.84 11.41 5.19
CA GLN A 158 2.09 10.43 6.25
C GLN A 158 3.59 10.26 6.57
N ASP A 159 4.49 10.52 5.62
CA ASP A 159 5.96 10.31 5.71
C ASP A 159 6.67 11.60 5.30
N PHE A 160 6.45 12.67 6.06
CA PHE A 160 7.15 13.94 5.81
C PHE A 160 8.65 13.78 6.06
N ARG A 161 9.47 14.23 5.10
CA ARG A 161 10.95 14.19 5.18
C ARG A 161 11.53 15.58 4.91
N PRO A 162 12.16 16.21 5.90
CA PRO A 162 12.75 17.53 5.72
C PRO A 162 13.70 17.64 4.53
N ALA A 163 14.45 16.58 4.21
CA ALA A 163 15.35 16.55 3.06
C ALA A 163 14.64 16.77 1.71
N TYR A 164 13.34 16.47 1.60
CA TYR A 164 12.57 16.73 0.38
C TYR A 164 12.35 18.23 0.12
N LEU A 165 12.38 19.06 1.15
CA LEU A 165 12.31 20.51 1.00
C LEU A 165 13.51 21.07 0.22
N GLN A 166 14.65 20.39 0.26
CA GLN A 166 15.86 20.77 -0.46
C GLN A 166 15.79 20.54 -1.97
N ILE A 167 14.80 19.74 -2.45
CA ILE A 167 14.68 19.41 -3.88
C ILE A 167 14.45 20.67 -4.72
N ARG A 168 13.61 21.59 -4.25
CA ARG A 168 13.34 22.84 -4.94
C ARG A 168 14.61 23.71 -5.02
N GLU A 169 15.32 23.89 -3.91
CA GLU A 169 16.57 24.64 -3.87
C GLU A 169 17.61 24.03 -4.85
N PHE A 170 17.70 22.71 -4.90
CA PHE A 170 18.54 22.01 -5.87
C PHE A 170 18.14 22.34 -7.31
N ILE A 171 16.84 22.22 -7.66
CA ILE A 171 16.34 22.55 -9.02
C ILE A 171 16.62 24.00 -9.40
N ASP A 172 16.35 24.94 -8.47
CA ASP A 172 16.54 26.38 -8.70
C ASP A 172 18.04 26.75 -8.80
N SER A 173 18.94 25.91 -8.28
CA SER A 173 20.40 26.11 -8.38
C SER A 173 21.02 25.67 -9.70
N LEU A 174 20.28 24.93 -10.54
CA LEU A 174 20.78 24.44 -11.83
C LEU A 174 20.78 25.55 -12.88
N PRO A 175 21.86 25.71 -13.69
CA PRO A 175 21.95 26.74 -14.74
C PRO A 175 20.83 26.69 -15.77
N GLN A 176 20.34 25.50 -16.09
CA GLN A 176 19.16 25.27 -16.92
C GLN A 176 18.16 24.44 -16.12
N ARG A 177 16.93 24.97 -15.98
CA ARG A 177 15.87 24.27 -15.26
C ARG A 177 15.45 23.01 -16.02
N PRO A 178 15.53 21.82 -15.41
CA PRO A 178 15.03 20.59 -16.01
C PRO A 178 13.48 20.54 -15.99
N ILE A 179 12.91 19.59 -16.74
CA ILE A 179 11.53 19.18 -16.53
C ILE A 179 11.46 18.52 -15.15
N VAL A 180 10.42 18.83 -14.39
CA VAL A 180 10.20 18.26 -13.05
C VAL A 180 8.98 17.36 -13.07
N ALA A 181 9.17 16.08 -12.75
CA ALA A 181 8.10 15.09 -12.74
C ALA A 181 7.98 14.43 -11.36
N ALA A 182 6.89 14.69 -10.66
CA ALA A 182 6.62 14.20 -9.31
C ALA A 182 5.65 13.01 -9.34
N PHE A 183 5.96 11.96 -8.58
CA PHE A 183 5.17 10.74 -8.52
C PHE A 183 4.90 10.32 -7.09
N THR A 184 3.67 9.88 -6.82
CA THR A 184 3.29 9.30 -5.54
C THR A 184 2.17 8.27 -5.70
N ALA A 185 2.07 7.35 -4.74
CA ALA A 185 0.96 6.40 -4.68
C ALA A 185 -0.27 6.97 -3.98
N THR A 186 -0.06 7.88 -3.03
CA THR A 186 -1.08 8.40 -2.11
C THR A 186 -0.95 9.90 -2.00
N ALA A 187 -1.96 10.63 -2.44
CA ALA A 187 -2.03 12.07 -2.23
C ALA A 187 -3.49 12.52 -2.25
N THR A 188 -3.96 13.02 -1.11
CA THR A 188 -5.22 13.76 -1.03
C THR A 188 -5.11 15.06 -1.83
N GLU A 189 -6.21 15.72 -2.11
CA GLU A 189 -6.20 17.00 -2.86
C GLU A 189 -5.27 18.03 -2.23
N ARG A 190 -5.27 18.14 -0.92
CA ARG A 190 -4.38 19.02 -0.18
C ARG A 190 -2.90 18.66 -0.37
N VAL A 191 -2.55 17.38 -0.27
CA VAL A 191 -1.17 16.92 -0.49
C VAL A 191 -0.72 17.18 -1.93
N ARG A 192 -1.63 17.06 -2.91
CA ARG A 192 -1.33 17.38 -4.32
C ARG A 192 -1.01 18.86 -4.51
N ALA A 193 -1.77 19.74 -3.86
CA ALA A 193 -1.51 21.17 -3.91
C ALA A 193 -0.15 21.53 -3.27
N ASP A 194 0.17 20.93 -2.13
CA ASP A 194 1.47 21.09 -1.48
C ASP A 194 2.63 20.63 -2.36
N ILE A 195 2.53 19.43 -2.96
CA ILE A 195 3.56 18.92 -3.87
C ILE A 195 3.84 19.93 -5.00
N GLN A 196 2.80 20.47 -5.64
CA GLN A 196 2.97 21.43 -6.71
C GLN A 196 3.67 22.70 -6.24
N GLN A 197 3.26 23.23 -5.10
CA GLN A 197 3.80 24.47 -4.54
C GLN A 197 5.25 24.29 -4.05
N MET A 198 5.50 23.23 -3.25
CA MET A 198 6.79 23.05 -2.58
C MET A 198 7.90 22.59 -3.52
N LEU A 199 7.57 21.81 -4.55
CA LEU A 199 8.51 21.44 -5.61
C LEU A 199 8.63 22.51 -6.72
N GLY A 200 7.80 23.56 -6.69
CA GLY A 200 7.82 24.63 -7.69
C GLY A 200 7.47 24.13 -9.10
N LEU A 201 6.48 23.22 -9.21
CA LEU A 201 6.04 22.72 -10.51
C LEU A 201 5.39 23.84 -11.34
N GLN A 202 5.78 23.95 -12.62
CA GLN A 202 5.31 24.97 -13.53
C GLN A 202 4.22 24.43 -14.46
N ASN A 203 2.96 24.81 -14.23
CA ASN A 203 1.80 24.36 -15.00
C ASN A 203 1.82 22.84 -15.30
N PRO A 204 1.92 21.99 -14.26
CA PRO A 204 2.13 20.56 -14.45
C PRO A 204 0.94 19.88 -15.10
N ALA A 205 1.23 18.88 -15.94
CA ALA A 205 0.23 17.91 -16.34
C ALA A 205 -0.08 17.00 -15.13
N THR A 206 -1.28 17.14 -14.55
CA THR A 206 -1.69 16.32 -13.41
C THR A 206 -2.50 15.11 -13.89
N VAL A 207 -2.04 13.91 -13.51
CA VAL A 207 -2.72 12.65 -13.82
C VAL A 207 -2.99 11.91 -12.51
N VAL A 208 -4.27 11.71 -12.21
CA VAL A 208 -4.74 10.84 -11.12
C VAL A 208 -5.43 9.65 -11.76
N THR A 209 -4.90 8.44 -11.57
CA THR A 209 -5.44 7.24 -12.23
C THR A 209 -6.50 6.51 -11.41
N GLY A 210 -6.91 7.11 -10.30
CA GLY A 210 -7.82 6.50 -9.33
C GLY A 210 -7.10 5.64 -8.29
N PHE A 211 -7.83 5.33 -7.22
CA PHE A 211 -7.30 4.56 -6.09
C PHE A 211 -7.96 3.18 -5.99
N ASP A 212 -8.88 2.83 -6.89
CA ASP A 212 -9.58 1.56 -6.82
C ASP A 212 -8.71 0.38 -7.30
N ARG A 213 -8.44 -0.53 -6.39
CA ARG A 213 -7.76 -1.80 -6.62
C ARG A 213 -8.80 -2.93 -6.58
N LYS A 214 -9.51 -3.12 -7.70
CA LYS A 214 -10.64 -4.08 -7.81
C LYS A 214 -10.27 -5.52 -7.46
N ASN A 215 -9.02 -5.91 -7.69
CA ASN A 215 -8.50 -7.24 -7.39
C ASN A 215 -8.20 -7.47 -5.89
N LEU A 216 -8.31 -6.45 -5.03
CA LEU A 216 -8.06 -6.59 -3.60
C LEU A 216 -9.35 -6.74 -2.81
N TYR A 217 -9.45 -7.80 -2.01
CA TYR A 217 -10.44 -7.93 -0.97
C TYR A 217 -10.00 -7.19 0.29
N PHE A 218 -10.91 -6.47 0.95
CA PHE A 218 -10.64 -5.79 2.22
C PHE A 218 -11.45 -6.38 3.36
N GLY A 219 -10.76 -6.97 4.35
CA GLY A 219 -11.34 -7.44 5.61
C GLY A 219 -10.95 -6.54 6.77
N CYS A 220 -11.87 -6.23 7.67
CA CYS A 220 -11.61 -5.49 8.89
C CYS A 220 -12.34 -6.16 10.05
N GLU A 221 -11.57 -6.72 11.01
CA GLU A 221 -12.13 -7.54 12.08
C GLU A 221 -11.59 -7.14 13.46
N GLU A 222 -12.50 -6.93 14.41
CA GLU A 222 -12.15 -6.69 15.80
C GLU A 222 -11.97 -8.01 16.54
N MET A 223 -10.79 -8.22 17.15
CA MET A 223 -10.52 -9.41 17.96
C MET A 223 -9.37 -9.22 18.94
N GLY A 224 -9.38 -9.97 20.05
CA GLY A 224 -8.31 -9.94 21.05
C GLY A 224 -7.01 -10.56 20.55
N ASP A 225 -5.86 -10.18 21.14
CA ASP A 225 -4.52 -10.53 20.65
C ASP A 225 -4.30 -12.04 20.48
N LYS A 226 -4.75 -12.87 21.44
CA LYS A 226 -4.66 -14.34 21.31
C LYS A 226 -5.46 -14.88 20.12
N ALA A 227 -6.62 -14.27 19.85
CA ALA A 227 -7.45 -14.66 18.70
C ALA A 227 -6.81 -14.24 17.38
N LYS A 228 -6.09 -13.09 17.35
CA LYS A 228 -5.35 -12.64 16.16
C LYS A 228 -4.29 -13.67 15.75
N THR A 229 -3.43 -14.12 16.69
CA THR A 229 -2.39 -15.12 16.38
C THR A 229 -3.00 -16.42 15.84
N ALA A 230 -4.06 -16.94 16.48
CA ALA A 230 -4.75 -18.13 16.00
C ALA A 230 -5.36 -17.92 14.59
N TRP A 231 -5.97 -16.77 14.36
CA TRP A 231 -6.56 -16.42 13.08
C TRP A 231 -5.49 -16.35 11.96
N VAL A 232 -4.35 -15.68 12.23
CA VAL A 232 -3.24 -15.59 11.27
C VAL A 232 -2.69 -16.98 10.93
N ARG A 233 -2.45 -17.82 11.94
CA ARG A 233 -2.00 -19.20 11.74
C ARG A 233 -2.95 -20.00 10.86
N ASP A 234 -4.25 -20.00 11.21
CA ASP A 234 -5.27 -20.77 10.50
C ASP A 234 -5.48 -20.26 9.07
N TYR A 235 -5.35 -18.94 8.88
CA TYR A 235 -5.39 -18.31 7.55
C TYR A 235 -4.22 -18.76 6.68
N VAL A 236 -2.99 -18.72 7.21
CA VAL A 236 -1.78 -19.14 6.46
C VAL A 236 -1.84 -20.61 6.09
N ILE A 237 -2.34 -21.48 6.99
CA ILE A 237 -2.52 -22.91 6.70
C ILE A 237 -3.51 -23.11 5.54
N ALA A 238 -4.64 -22.39 5.57
CA ALA A 238 -5.65 -22.48 4.51
C ALA A 238 -5.15 -21.94 3.14
N HIS A 239 -4.08 -21.15 3.15
CA HIS A 239 -3.47 -20.51 1.97
C HIS A 239 -2.01 -20.99 1.79
N SER A 240 -1.75 -22.27 2.12
CA SER A 240 -0.43 -22.89 1.95
C SER A 240 -0.02 -22.83 0.46
N GLY A 241 1.24 -22.49 0.21
CA GLY A 241 1.75 -22.28 -1.16
C GLY A 241 1.65 -20.84 -1.67
N GLU A 242 0.98 -19.94 -0.94
CA GLU A 242 0.89 -18.53 -1.27
C GLU A 242 1.88 -17.69 -0.47
N SER A 243 2.39 -16.63 -1.10
CA SER A 243 3.24 -15.66 -0.40
C SER A 243 2.40 -14.59 0.29
N GLY A 244 2.73 -14.27 1.55
CA GLY A 244 2.03 -13.25 2.31
C GLY A 244 2.90 -12.45 3.26
N ILE A 245 2.38 -11.28 3.66
CA ILE A 245 3.04 -10.38 4.60
C ILE A 245 2.12 -10.17 5.81
N VAL A 246 2.69 -10.22 7.02
CA VAL A 246 1.99 -9.93 8.28
C VAL A 246 2.64 -8.72 8.94
N TYR A 247 1.94 -7.58 8.96
CA TYR A 247 2.42 -6.36 9.58
C TYR A 247 2.10 -6.28 11.07
N CYS A 248 3.10 -5.88 11.87
CA CYS A 248 2.99 -5.66 13.30
C CYS A 248 3.52 -4.27 13.68
N SER A 249 2.95 -3.66 14.70
CA SER A 249 3.31 -2.32 15.15
C SER A 249 4.67 -2.21 15.84
N THR A 250 5.19 -3.30 16.44
CA THR A 250 6.43 -3.26 17.22
C THR A 250 7.38 -4.39 16.86
N ARG A 251 8.70 -4.16 17.04
CA ARG A 251 9.75 -5.17 16.85
C ARG A 251 9.49 -6.41 17.71
N LYS A 252 9.11 -6.20 18.98
CA LYS A 252 8.81 -7.28 19.93
C LYS A 252 7.65 -8.15 19.45
N THR A 253 6.61 -7.55 18.89
CA THR A 253 5.47 -8.31 18.35
C THR A 253 5.88 -9.10 17.11
N VAL A 254 6.74 -8.53 16.25
CA VAL A 254 7.30 -9.24 15.09
C VAL A 254 8.06 -10.48 15.54
N ASP A 255 9.00 -10.34 16.49
CA ASP A 255 9.81 -11.46 16.96
C ASP A 255 8.95 -12.58 17.60
N ALA A 256 7.97 -12.20 18.44
CA ALA A 256 7.08 -13.16 19.09
C ALA A 256 6.19 -13.89 18.08
N LEU A 257 5.49 -13.15 17.21
CA LEU A 257 4.58 -13.74 16.24
C LEU A 257 5.32 -14.59 15.20
N ALA A 258 6.49 -14.15 14.72
CA ALA A 258 7.29 -14.94 13.79
C ALA A 258 7.76 -16.25 14.42
N GLY A 259 8.15 -16.24 15.70
CA GLY A 259 8.53 -17.44 16.43
C GLY A 259 7.37 -18.42 16.59
N GLU A 260 6.20 -17.93 17.05
CA GLU A 260 4.99 -18.74 17.20
C GLU A 260 4.51 -19.34 15.86
N LEU A 261 4.53 -18.55 14.79
CA LEU A 261 4.16 -19.03 13.46
C LEU A 261 5.17 -20.03 12.88
N ALA A 262 6.48 -19.80 13.07
CA ALA A 262 7.52 -20.72 12.60
C ALA A 262 7.41 -22.09 13.27
N GLU A 263 7.14 -22.12 14.57
CA GLU A 263 6.91 -23.37 15.32
C GLU A 263 5.64 -24.07 14.85
N ALA A 264 4.54 -23.35 14.69
CA ALA A 264 3.24 -23.92 14.33
C ALA A 264 3.16 -24.39 12.87
N LEU A 265 3.83 -23.69 11.94
CA LEU A 265 3.72 -23.90 10.49
C LEU A 265 4.87 -24.74 9.91
N GLY A 266 5.99 -24.87 10.66
CA GLY A 266 7.13 -25.67 10.24
C GLY A 266 6.79 -27.11 9.85
N PRO A 267 5.95 -27.84 10.61
CA PRO A 267 5.50 -29.18 10.24
C PRO A 267 4.75 -29.27 8.91
N SER A 268 4.13 -28.17 8.45
CA SER A 268 3.45 -28.08 7.15
C SER A 268 4.38 -27.62 6.02
N GLY A 269 5.69 -27.48 6.27
CA GLY A 269 6.67 -27.04 5.28
C GLY A 269 6.64 -25.54 4.96
N ILE A 270 5.83 -24.74 5.69
CA ILE A 270 5.70 -23.30 5.47
C ILE A 270 6.82 -22.59 6.24
N ARG A 271 7.66 -21.83 5.53
CA ARG A 271 8.77 -21.08 6.12
C ARG A 271 8.36 -19.65 6.42
N VAL A 272 8.62 -19.22 7.64
CA VAL A 272 8.30 -17.89 8.16
C VAL A 272 9.58 -17.08 8.36
N GLY A 273 9.63 -15.89 7.79
CA GLY A 273 10.68 -14.91 8.00
C GLY A 273 10.23 -13.74 8.87
N ARG A 274 11.22 -12.97 9.35
CA ARG A 274 10.96 -11.75 10.11
C ARG A 274 11.77 -10.58 9.57
N TYR A 275 11.23 -9.36 9.71
CA TYR A 275 11.93 -8.16 9.28
C TYR A 275 11.54 -6.93 10.12
N HIS A 276 12.52 -6.26 10.72
CA HIS A 276 12.33 -4.98 11.41
C HIS A 276 13.65 -4.21 11.52
N ALA A 277 13.60 -2.91 11.77
CA ALA A 277 14.77 -2.02 11.82
C ALA A 277 15.79 -2.37 12.95
N GLY A 278 15.40 -3.18 13.94
CA GLY A 278 16.31 -3.65 14.99
C GLY A 278 17.23 -4.80 14.56
N MET A 279 17.03 -5.40 13.38
CA MET A 279 17.91 -6.44 12.82
C MET A 279 19.13 -5.79 12.18
N GLY A 280 20.28 -6.50 12.19
CA GLY A 280 21.47 -6.10 11.46
C GLY A 280 21.22 -6.02 9.94
N ASN A 281 21.99 -5.20 9.25
CA ASN A 281 21.82 -4.96 7.80
C ASN A 281 21.89 -6.25 6.97
N ASP A 282 22.81 -7.15 7.30
CA ASP A 282 22.96 -8.42 6.56
C ASP A 282 21.77 -9.36 6.77
N ALA A 283 21.28 -9.47 8.02
CA ALA A 283 20.10 -10.26 8.33
C ALA A 283 18.84 -9.70 7.64
N ARG A 284 18.70 -8.37 7.55
CA ARG A 284 17.60 -7.73 6.82
C ARG A 284 17.68 -8.06 5.33
N ARG A 285 18.84 -7.89 4.71
CA ARG A 285 19.06 -8.21 3.28
C ARG A 285 18.78 -9.68 2.99
N GLN A 286 19.28 -10.58 3.82
CA GLN A 286 19.06 -12.02 3.67
C GLN A 286 17.58 -12.38 3.79
N SER A 287 16.87 -11.85 4.80
CA SER A 287 15.44 -12.09 5.00
C SER A 287 14.59 -11.56 3.85
N GLN A 288 14.90 -10.36 3.36
CA GLN A 288 14.23 -9.76 2.21
C GLN A 288 14.46 -10.57 0.94
N ARG A 289 15.71 -10.96 0.66
CA ARG A 289 16.05 -11.77 -0.51
C ARG A 289 15.35 -13.12 -0.47
N ALA A 290 15.37 -13.81 0.66
CA ALA A 290 14.71 -15.11 0.82
C ALA A 290 13.17 -15.02 0.59
N PHE A 291 12.53 -13.90 0.93
CA PHE A 291 11.12 -13.68 0.63
C PHE A 291 10.89 -13.40 -0.87
N ILE A 292 11.76 -12.61 -1.50
CA ILE A 292 11.70 -12.31 -2.93
C ILE A 292 11.92 -13.58 -3.77
N ASP A 293 12.84 -14.43 -3.33
CA ASP A 293 13.25 -15.67 -4.02
C ASP A 293 12.31 -16.86 -3.73
N ASP A 294 11.15 -16.63 -3.10
CA ASP A 294 10.18 -17.67 -2.68
C ASP A 294 10.73 -18.70 -1.67
N ASP A 295 11.88 -18.42 -1.04
CA ASP A 295 12.43 -19.26 0.01
C ASP A 295 11.67 -19.12 1.34
N ILE A 296 11.02 -18.01 1.57
CA ILE A 296 10.12 -17.71 2.68
C ILE A 296 8.75 -17.40 2.10
N GLN A 297 7.71 -18.08 2.58
CA GLN A 297 6.33 -17.87 2.15
C GLN A 297 5.65 -16.75 2.94
N VAL A 298 5.96 -16.64 4.24
CA VAL A 298 5.30 -15.66 5.12
C VAL A 298 6.35 -14.75 5.74
N MET A 299 6.21 -13.44 5.54
CA MET A 299 7.06 -12.44 6.16
C MET A 299 6.31 -11.71 7.27
N VAL A 300 6.77 -11.84 8.51
CA VAL A 300 6.27 -11.05 9.65
C VAL A 300 7.15 -9.82 9.82
N ALA A 301 6.58 -8.62 9.77
CA ALA A 301 7.40 -7.42 9.70
C ALA A 301 6.77 -6.17 10.35
N THR A 302 7.60 -5.17 10.64
CA THR A 302 7.12 -3.79 10.85
C THR A 302 6.97 -3.07 9.51
N ASN A 303 6.43 -1.84 9.51
CA ASN A 303 6.36 -0.96 8.34
C ASN A 303 7.74 -0.72 7.65
N ALA A 304 8.85 -0.98 8.35
CA ALA A 304 10.19 -0.95 7.75
C ALA A 304 10.38 -1.98 6.61
N PHE A 305 9.58 -3.06 6.59
CA PHE A 305 9.51 -4.00 5.49
C PHE A 305 8.42 -3.57 4.51
N GLY A 306 8.82 -2.94 3.48
CA GLY A 306 7.77 -2.55 2.53
C GLY A 306 8.24 -1.54 1.52
N MET A 307 8.90 -0.51 1.96
CA MET A 307 9.47 0.46 1.04
C MET A 307 10.56 -0.22 0.19
N GLY A 308 10.30 -0.39 -1.11
CA GLY A 308 11.23 -1.03 -2.05
C GLY A 308 10.95 -2.51 -2.37
N ILE A 309 9.92 -3.16 -1.82
CA ILE A 309 9.59 -4.53 -2.20
C ILE A 309 8.64 -4.52 -3.39
N ASP A 310 9.09 -5.08 -4.49
CA ASP A 310 8.32 -5.20 -5.73
C ASP A 310 8.08 -6.68 -6.12
N LYS A 311 7.61 -7.48 -5.15
CA LYS A 311 7.19 -8.86 -5.36
C LYS A 311 5.76 -8.88 -5.89
N PRO A 312 5.49 -9.30 -7.13
CA PRO A 312 4.18 -9.18 -7.76
C PRO A 312 3.15 -10.18 -7.21
N ASN A 313 3.58 -11.35 -6.78
CA ASN A 313 2.75 -12.49 -6.41
C ASN A 313 2.44 -12.60 -4.91
N VAL A 314 2.42 -11.51 -4.16
CA VAL A 314 1.92 -11.50 -2.78
C VAL A 314 0.41 -11.66 -2.79
N ARG A 315 -0.10 -12.76 -2.22
CA ARG A 315 -1.54 -13.10 -2.26
C ARG A 315 -2.32 -12.57 -1.07
N TYR A 316 -1.66 -12.28 0.03
CA TYR A 316 -2.32 -11.68 1.17
C TYR A 316 -1.41 -10.73 1.95
N VAL A 317 -2.02 -9.69 2.52
CA VAL A 317 -1.42 -8.79 3.49
C VAL A 317 -2.32 -8.76 4.73
N ILE A 318 -1.75 -9.11 5.88
CA ILE A 318 -2.47 -9.13 7.15
C ILE A 318 -1.86 -8.07 8.06
N HIS A 319 -2.67 -7.14 8.56
CA HIS A 319 -2.29 -6.22 9.61
C HIS A 319 -2.72 -6.80 10.96
N ASN A 320 -1.75 -7.27 11.75
CA ASN A 320 -1.99 -7.80 13.10
C ASN A 320 -2.28 -6.70 14.13
N ASN A 321 -1.99 -5.46 13.78
CA ASN A 321 -2.28 -4.26 14.56
C ASN A 321 -2.70 -3.13 13.61
N VAL A 322 -3.39 -2.11 14.17
CA VAL A 322 -3.79 -0.93 13.40
C VAL A 322 -2.57 -0.18 12.86
N PRO A 323 -2.49 0.13 11.56
CA PRO A 323 -1.50 1.05 11.00
C PRO A 323 -1.72 2.48 11.51
N GLU A 324 -0.78 3.36 11.26
CA GLU A 324 -0.81 4.74 11.78
C GLU A 324 -1.78 5.66 11.03
N SER A 325 -2.10 5.32 9.78
CA SER A 325 -3.02 6.08 8.94
C SER A 325 -3.65 5.21 7.85
N ILE A 326 -4.66 5.75 7.17
CA ILE A 326 -5.29 5.09 6.01
C ILE A 326 -4.31 5.02 4.84
N GLU A 327 -3.47 6.03 4.67
CA GLU A 327 -2.43 6.06 3.63
C GLU A 327 -1.41 4.93 3.85
N ALA A 328 -0.92 4.77 5.10
CA ALA A 328 -0.02 3.68 5.46
C ALA A 328 -0.68 2.32 5.19
N TYR A 329 -1.92 2.16 5.65
CA TYR A 329 -2.70 0.95 5.36
C TYR A 329 -2.83 0.67 3.86
N TYR A 330 -3.19 1.68 3.08
CA TYR A 330 -3.35 1.54 1.63
C TYR A 330 -2.03 1.18 0.92
N GLN A 331 -0.92 1.79 1.31
CA GLN A 331 0.40 1.48 0.75
C GLN A 331 0.87 0.06 1.12
N GLU A 332 0.65 -0.36 2.37
CA GLU A 332 1.02 -1.69 2.86
C GLU A 332 0.12 -2.78 2.26
N ALA A 333 -1.20 -2.58 2.25
CA ALA A 333 -2.18 -3.45 1.61
C ALA A 333 -1.97 -3.53 0.08
N GLY A 334 -1.59 -2.42 -0.55
CA GLY A 334 -1.30 -2.33 -1.98
C GLY A 334 -0.10 -3.17 -2.47
N ARG A 335 0.65 -3.81 -1.57
CA ARG A 335 1.69 -4.79 -1.92
C ARG A 335 1.10 -6.10 -2.39
N ALA A 336 -0.12 -6.41 -1.98
CA ALA A 336 -0.86 -7.58 -2.46
C ALA A 336 -1.29 -7.39 -3.92
N GLY A 337 -1.27 -8.47 -4.70
CA GLY A 337 -1.82 -8.54 -6.04
C GLY A 337 -1.30 -7.50 -7.04
N ARG A 338 -0.01 -7.20 -7.05
CA ARG A 338 0.58 -6.24 -8.01
C ARG A 338 0.54 -6.72 -9.45
N ASP A 339 0.45 -8.03 -9.64
CA ASP A 339 0.26 -8.68 -10.94
C ASP A 339 -1.18 -8.57 -11.47
N GLY A 340 -2.11 -8.04 -10.66
CA GLY A 340 -3.53 -7.90 -10.98
C GLY A 340 -4.36 -9.12 -10.60
N ASP A 341 -3.74 -10.20 -10.13
CA ASP A 341 -4.45 -11.38 -9.64
C ASP A 341 -5.17 -11.08 -8.31
N PRO A 342 -6.26 -11.79 -8.00
CA PRO A 342 -6.97 -11.65 -6.74
C PRO A 342 -6.05 -11.80 -5.53
N ALA A 343 -6.20 -10.91 -4.57
CA ALA A 343 -5.43 -10.93 -3.33
C ALA A 343 -6.28 -10.35 -2.18
N SER A 344 -5.92 -10.68 -0.94
CA SER A 344 -6.69 -10.26 0.23
C SER A 344 -5.88 -9.40 1.19
N CYS A 345 -6.55 -8.41 1.77
CA CYS A 345 -5.99 -7.52 2.77
C CYS A 345 -6.86 -7.59 4.02
N HIS A 346 -6.29 -8.05 5.12
CA HIS A 346 -7.00 -8.20 6.39
C HIS A 346 -6.43 -7.29 7.46
N LEU A 347 -7.28 -6.54 8.12
CA LEU A 347 -6.94 -5.72 9.28
C LEU A 347 -7.56 -6.33 10.54
N LEU A 348 -6.72 -6.85 11.41
CA LEU A 348 -7.10 -7.42 12.70
C LEU A 348 -6.81 -6.38 13.80
N TRP A 349 -7.81 -5.90 14.49
CA TRP A 349 -7.64 -4.79 15.42
C TRP A 349 -8.36 -4.98 16.75
N ASN A 350 -7.97 -4.18 17.74
CA ASN A 350 -8.68 -3.99 19.00
C ASN A 350 -8.37 -2.61 19.60
N GLY A 351 -9.06 -2.25 20.66
CA GLY A 351 -8.89 -0.95 21.31
C GLY A 351 -7.48 -0.71 21.91
N ASN A 352 -6.70 -1.77 22.18
CA ASN A 352 -5.32 -1.64 22.66
C ASN A 352 -4.38 -1.15 21.56
N ASP A 353 -4.65 -1.51 20.30
CA ASP A 353 -3.85 -1.04 19.17
C ASP A 353 -3.87 0.48 19.08
N PHE A 354 -5.04 1.11 19.22
CA PHE A 354 -5.16 2.57 19.23
C PHE A 354 -4.47 3.22 20.42
N ARG A 355 -4.52 2.58 21.61
CA ARG A 355 -3.75 3.06 22.77
C ARG A 355 -2.25 2.99 22.52
N MET A 356 -1.77 1.91 21.94
CA MET A 356 -0.36 1.75 21.58
C MET A 356 0.05 2.79 20.53
N ARG A 357 -0.77 3.04 19.50
CA ARG A 357 -0.47 4.07 18.50
C ARG A 357 -0.39 5.46 19.10
N ARG A 358 -1.34 5.86 19.98
CA ARG A 358 -1.27 7.13 20.70
C ARG A 358 0.00 7.27 21.53
N PHE A 359 0.37 6.19 22.24
CA PHE A 359 1.62 6.18 23.00
C PHE A 359 2.87 6.33 22.12
N LEU A 360 2.89 5.74 20.92
CA LEU A 360 3.99 5.92 19.96
C LEU A 360 4.03 7.35 19.42
N ILE A 361 2.87 7.94 19.10
CA ILE A 361 2.76 9.32 18.66
C ILE A 361 3.30 10.29 19.73
N ASP A 362 2.94 10.09 21.00
CA ASP A 362 3.40 10.93 22.13
C ASP A 362 4.90 10.83 22.37
N ARG A 363 5.52 9.69 22.03
CA ARG A 363 6.98 9.53 22.13
C ARG A 363 7.75 10.29 21.07
N GLY A 364 7.10 10.65 19.97
CA GLY A 364 7.74 11.25 18.81
C GLY A 364 8.67 10.30 18.05
N ASP A 365 9.14 10.76 16.90
CA ASP A 365 10.13 10.09 16.06
C ASP A 365 11.46 10.84 16.10
N ALA A 366 12.56 10.16 15.77
CA ALA A 366 13.89 10.80 15.65
C ALA A 366 13.89 11.96 14.61
N ALA A 367 12.99 11.92 13.62
CA ALA A 367 12.81 13.02 12.68
C ALA A 367 12.25 14.29 13.34
N ASP A 368 11.56 14.17 14.45
CA ASP A 368 11.00 15.32 15.18
C ASP A 368 12.08 16.15 15.89
N GLU A 369 13.26 15.58 16.12
CA GLU A 369 14.41 16.29 16.71
C GLU A 369 14.93 17.43 15.81
N ALA A 370 14.72 17.33 14.49
CA ALA A 370 15.11 18.34 13.51
C ALA A 370 14.04 19.44 13.33
N LEU A 371 12.87 19.32 13.93
CA LEU A 371 11.75 20.26 13.81
C LEU A 371 11.80 21.31 14.93
N ASP A 372 11.38 22.55 14.61
CA ASP A 372 11.10 23.55 15.62
C ASP A 372 9.84 23.20 16.45
N ASP A 373 9.57 23.95 17.52
CA ASP A 373 8.47 23.64 18.44
C ASP A 373 7.08 23.75 17.78
N GLU A 374 6.88 24.70 16.86
CA GLU A 374 5.64 24.89 16.14
C GLU A 374 5.41 23.75 15.13
N GLN A 375 6.42 23.41 14.35
CA GLN A 375 6.42 22.29 13.43
C GLN A 375 6.16 20.96 14.15
N ARG A 376 6.77 20.76 15.32
CA ARG A 376 6.58 19.56 16.16
C ARG A 376 5.16 19.46 16.67
N ALA A 377 4.61 20.55 17.21
CA ALA A 377 3.22 20.59 17.69
C ALA A 377 2.24 20.28 16.54
N TRP A 378 2.49 20.85 15.38
CA TRP A 378 1.69 20.61 14.21
C TRP A 378 1.78 19.14 13.71
N ALA A 379 3.00 18.55 13.63
CA ALA A 379 3.20 17.16 13.24
C ALA A 379 2.45 16.20 14.19
N LEU A 380 2.53 16.47 15.49
CA LEU A 380 1.79 15.73 16.52
C LEU A 380 0.27 15.79 16.27
N GLN A 381 -0.26 16.98 16.03
CA GLN A 381 -1.68 17.18 15.73
C GLN A 381 -2.11 16.42 14.48
N ASN A 382 -1.31 16.46 13.41
CA ASN A 382 -1.59 15.76 12.18
C ASN A 382 -1.61 14.23 12.38
N ARG A 383 -0.64 13.66 13.11
CA ARG A 383 -0.62 12.22 13.42
C ARG A 383 -1.87 11.77 14.18
N TYR A 384 -2.34 12.56 15.13
CA TYR A 384 -3.60 12.27 15.83
C TYR A 384 -4.82 12.32 14.91
N ARG A 385 -4.87 13.28 13.98
CA ARG A 385 -5.92 13.41 12.97
C ARG A 385 -5.95 12.17 12.07
N LEU A 386 -4.79 11.74 11.56
CA LEU A 386 -4.66 10.56 10.71
C LEU A 386 -5.09 9.28 11.44
N LEU A 387 -4.67 9.12 12.71
CA LEU A 387 -5.09 7.98 13.53
C LEU A 387 -6.61 8.00 13.80
N SER A 388 -7.22 9.16 13.99
CA SER A 388 -8.68 9.27 14.16
C SER A 388 -9.44 8.83 12.90
N GLN A 389 -8.93 9.15 11.72
CA GLN A 389 -9.51 8.70 10.44
C GLN A 389 -9.37 7.17 10.28
N MET A 390 -8.24 6.59 10.69
CA MET A 390 -8.04 5.14 10.72
C MET A 390 -8.99 4.47 11.74
N GLU A 391 -9.25 5.09 12.88
CA GLU A 391 -10.26 4.63 13.84
C GLU A 391 -11.67 4.65 13.23
N GLY A 392 -11.99 5.68 12.44
CA GLY A 392 -13.22 5.77 11.66
C GLY A 392 -13.36 4.62 10.65
N TYR A 393 -12.30 4.29 9.93
CA TYR A 393 -12.26 3.15 9.01
C TYR A 393 -12.52 1.81 9.71
N CYS A 394 -11.87 1.57 10.86
CA CYS A 394 -12.07 0.34 11.62
C CYS A 394 -13.50 0.19 12.17
N ASN A 395 -14.14 1.30 12.51
CA ASN A 395 -15.47 1.31 13.10
C ASN A 395 -16.61 1.49 12.08
N THR A 396 -16.30 1.75 10.79
CA THR A 396 -17.35 1.94 9.79
C THR A 396 -18.17 0.67 9.58
N THR A 397 -19.47 0.85 9.44
CA THR A 397 -20.40 -0.21 9.01
C THR A 397 -20.73 -0.13 7.53
N GLY A 398 -20.30 0.93 6.87
CA GLY A 398 -20.39 1.13 5.42
C GLY A 398 -19.34 0.31 4.65
N CYS A 399 -19.34 0.46 3.35
CA CYS A 399 -18.37 -0.19 2.48
C CYS A 399 -16.93 0.27 2.81
N LEU A 400 -16.04 -0.67 3.10
CA LEU A 400 -14.62 -0.36 3.41
C LEU A 400 -13.89 0.24 2.21
N ARG A 401 -14.19 -0.24 1.00
CA ARG A 401 -13.61 0.28 -0.24
C ARG A 401 -14.06 1.71 -0.52
N GLU A 402 -15.35 1.98 -0.42
CA GLU A 402 -15.92 3.31 -0.56
C GLU A 402 -15.29 4.30 0.43
N TYR A 403 -15.13 3.89 1.70
CA TYR A 403 -14.50 4.71 2.72
C TYR A 403 -13.09 5.16 2.31
N MET A 404 -12.26 4.23 1.82
CA MET A 404 -10.91 4.54 1.34
C MET A 404 -10.93 5.45 0.11
N LEU A 405 -11.79 5.18 -0.86
CA LEU A 405 -11.87 5.97 -2.09
C LEU A 405 -12.27 7.42 -1.80
N ARG A 406 -13.29 7.63 -0.94
CA ARG A 406 -13.66 8.97 -0.47
C ARG A 406 -12.55 9.67 0.29
N TYR A 407 -11.79 8.93 1.11
CA TYR A 407 -10.65 9.48 1.81
C TYR A 407 -9.61 10.10 0.87
N PHE A 408 -9.35 9.47 -0.27
CA PHE A 408 -8.41 9.96 -1.29
C PHE A 408 -9.03 10.96 -2.29
N GLY A 409 -10.33 11.26 -2.14
CA GLY A 409 -11.06 12.19 -3.03
C GLY A 409 -11.42 11.57 -4.39
N ASP A 410 -11.54 10.25 -4.47
CA ASP A 410 -11.99 9.53 -5.66
C ASP A 410 -13.51 9.28 -5.58
N GLU A 411 -14.28 10.38 -5.66
CA GLU A 411 -15.73 10.36 -5.48
C GLU A 411 -16.44 9.48 -6.53
N ALA A 412 -16.01 9.55 -7.78
CA ALA A 412 -16.61 8.75 -8.85
C ALA A 412 -16.42 7.24 -8.63
N ALA A 413 -15.22 6.82 -8.20
CA ALA A 413 -14.96 5.42 -7.86
C ALA A 413 -15.68 5.01 -6.57
N ALA A 414 -15.82 5.93 -5.61
CA ALA A 414 -16.57 5.68 -4.38
C ALA A 414 -18.06 5.46 -4.65
N GLU A 415 -18.67 6.30 -5.49
CA GLU A 415 -20.07 6.13 -5.92
C GLU A 415 -20.26 4.83 -6.70
N HIS A 416 -19.31 4.45 -7.56
CA HIS A 416 -19.33 3.17 -8.27
C HIS A 416 -19.23 1.98 -7.31
N ALA A 417 -18.38 2.07 -6.30
CA ALA A 417 -18.24 1.03 -5.28
C ALA A 417 -19.50 0.89 -4.41
N ALA A 418 -20.21 1.99 -4.16
CA ALA A 418 -21.49 1.97 -3.47
C ALA A 418 -22.61 1.35 -4.32
N ALA A 419 -22.60 1.59 -5.64
CA ALA A 419 -23.62 1.13 -6.57
C ALA A 419 -23.40 -0.30 -7.11
N ALA A 420 -22.16 -0.81 -7.08
CA ALA A 420 -21.81 -2.12 -7.69
C ALA A 420 -22.51 -3.32 -7.04
N GLY A 421 -23.04 -3.16 -5.82
CA GLY A 421 -23.89 -4.18 -5.16
C GLY A 421 -25.31 -4.31 -5.73
N SER A 422 -25.73 -3.40 -6.62
CA SER A 422 -27.09 -3.38 -7.20
C SER A 422 -27.22 -4.09 -8.56
N GLY A 423 -26.16 -4.76 -9.05
CA GLY A 423 -26.13 -5.42 -10.37
C GLY A 423 -26.64 -6.86 -10.38
N ALA A 424 -27.79 -7.07 -11.01
CA ALA A 424 -28.28 -8.31 -11.65
C ALA A 424 -28.58 -9.53 -10.76
N ALA A 425 -29.14 -9.34 -9.59
CA ALA A 425 -30.15 -10.22 -8.96
C ALA A 425 -30.64 -9.50 -7.71
N ALA A 426 -31.46 -8.48 -7.94
CA ALA A 426 -31.97 -7.64 -6.86
C ALA A 426 -32.86 -8.47 -5.92
N THR A 427 -32.26 -8.85 -4.82
CA THR A 427 -32.95 -8.79 -3.54
C THR A 427 -32.51 -7.48 -2.87
N ASP A 428 -33.42 -6.69 -2.39
CA ASP A 428 -33.34 -5.30 -1.92
C ASP A 428 -32.26 -4.95 -0.84
N GLU A 429 -31.16 -5.70 -0.68
CA GLU A 429 -30.27 -5.62 0.49
C GLU A 429 -28.76 -5.54 0.22
N ALA A 430 -28.29 -5.43 -1.02
CA ALA A 430 -26.84 -5.41 -1.29
C ALA A 430 -26.35 -4.08 -1.86
N GLU A 431 -26.25 -3.06 -1.02
CA GLU A 431 -25.49 -1.84 -1.31
C GLU A 431 -24.00 -2.05 -0.99
N GLY A 432 -23.08 -1.69 -1.92
CA GLY A 432 -21.63 -1.68 -1.69
C GLY A 432 -20.82 -2.42 -2.75
N CYS A 433 -19.49 -2.52 -2.54
CA CYS A 433 -18.54 -3.02 -3.54
C CYS A 433 -18.59 -4.55 -3.80
N GLY A 434 -19.35 -5.32 -3.00
CA GLY A 434 -19.38 -6.79 -3.09
C GLY A 434 -18.05 -7.50 -2.78
N ASN A 435 -16.97 -6.77 -2.49
CA ASN A 435 -15.61 -7.29 -2.28
C ASN A 435 -14.93 -6.72 -1.02
N CYS A 436 -15.67 -6.61 0.08
CA CYS A 436 -15.12 -6.30 1.40
C CYS A 436 -15.93 -6.99 2.51
N SER A 437 -15.32 -7.15 3.69
CA SER A 437 -15.97 -7.84 4.81
C SER A 437 -17.31 -7.22 5.19
N ASN A 438 -17.47 -5.91 5.07
CA ASN A 438 -18.69 -5.22 5.43
C ASN A 438 -19.82 -5.49 4.41
N CYS A 439 -19.54 -5.45 3.11
CA CYS A 439 -20.53 -5.73 2.07
C CYS A 439 -20.97 -7.21 2.03
N LEU A 440 -20.05 -8.12 2.38
CA LEU A 440 -20.33 -9.57 2.37
C LEU A 440 -20.92 -10.10 3.68
N THR A 441 -21.01 -9.26 4.71
CA THR A 441 -21.60 -9.64 5.99
C THR A 441 -23.07 -9.20 6.01
N GLN A 442 -23.99 -10.11 6.37
CA GLN A 442 -25.35 -9.71 6.67
C GLN A 442 -25.38 -8.98 8.00
N PHE A 443 -25.83 -7.73 7.96
CA PHE A 443 -26.05 -6.92 9.14
C PHE A 443 -27.57 -6.87 9.43
N GLU A 444 -27.95 -7.00 10.68
CA GLU A 444 -29.24 -6.55 11.16
C GLU A 444 -29.13 -5.04 11.36
N VAL A 445 -29.95 -4.27 10.66
CA VAL A 445 -30.03 -2.82 10.87
C VAL A 445 -30.87 -2.59 12.12
N GLU A 446 -30.27 -1.95 13.11
CA GLU A 446 -30.91 -1.64 14.37
C GLU A 446 -31.00 -0.11 14.53
N ASP A 447 -32.21 0.37 14.81
CA ASP A 447 -32.43 1.76 15.17
C ASP A 447 -32.01 1.99 16.61
N VAL A 448 -31.00 2.83 16.80
CA VAL A 448 -30.46 3.24 18.11
C VAL A 448 -30.53 4.76 18.29
N THR A 449 -31.50 5.39 17.64
CA THR A 449 -31.71 6.84 17.66
C THR A 449 -31.81 7.39 19.08
N ASP A 450 -32.56 6.72 19.95
CA ASP A 450 -32.73 7.16 21.35
C ASP A 450 -31.43 7.07 22.14
N MET A 451 -30.63 6.00 21.91
CA MET A 451 -29.31 5.88 22.53
C MET A 451 -28.34 6.96 22.03
N ALA A 452 -28.39 7.27 20.75
CA ALA A 452 -27.57 8.33 20.14
C ALA A 452 -27.94 9.70 20.73
N ARG A 453 -29.23 10.00 20.85
CA ARG A 453 -29.74 11.23 21.50
C ARG A 453 -29.31 11.33 22.96
N ALA A 454 -29.50 10.27 23.75
CA ALA A 454 -29.08 10.22 25.13
C ALA A 454 -27.58 10.50 25.30
N ALA A 455 -26.73 9.86 24.47
CA ALA A 455 -25.29 10.03 24.53
C ALA A 455 -24.85 11.47 24.15
N VAL A 456 -25.40 12.06 23.07
CA VAL A 456 -25.06 13.43 22.68
C VAL A 456 -25.56 14.46 23.72
N ARG A 457 -26.77 14.29 24.20
CA ARG A 457 -27.33 15.17 25.25
C ARG A 457 -26.53 15.13 26.55
N TYR A 458 -26.09 13.94 26.97
CA TYR A 458 -25.24 13.82 28.17
C TYR A 458 -23.89 14.53 27.97
N VAL A 459 -23.22 14.30 26.81
CA VAL A 459 -21.97 15.00 26.50
C VAL A 459 -22.13 16.50 26.40
N ALA A 460 -23.29 17.01 25.94
CA ALA A 460 -23.59 18.43 25.88
C ALA A 460 -23.62 19.09 27.29
N THR A 461 -24.00 18.34 28.35
CA THR A 461 -23.98 18.85 29.71
C THR A 461 -22.58 19.00 30.28
N ARG A 462 -21.60 18.22 29.80
CA ARG A 462 -20.22 18.18 30.29
C ARG A 462 -19.20 17.98 29.16
N PRO A 463 -19.15 18.92 28.21
CA PRO A 463 -18.31 18.75 27.02
C PRO A 463 -16.82 18.72 27.37
N MET A 464 -16.06 17.86 26.69
CA MET A 464 -14.60 17.74 26.81
C MET A 464 -14.09 17.44 28.23
N ARG A 465 -14.89 16.75 29.05
CA ARG A 465 -14.54 16.47 30.47
C ARG A 465 -14.26 15.00 30.73
N PHE A 466 -14.94 14.10 30.05
CA PHE A 466 -14.88 12.67 30.32
C PHE A 466 -14.54 11.85 29.10
N GLY A 467 -13.82 10.75 29.30
CA GLY A 467 -13.56 9.77 28.26
C GLY A 467 -14.78 8.86 28.05
N LYS A 468 -14.82 8.23 26.87
CA LYS A 468 -15.88 7.33 26.39
C LYS A 468 -16.32 6.29 27.42
N SER A 469 -15.37 5.70 28.17
CA SER A 469 -15.68 4.68 29.19
C SER A 469 -16.49 5.21 30.34
N LEU A 470 -16.12 6.37 30.89
CA LEU A 470 -16.85 6.95 32.03
C LEU A 470 -18.24 7.44 31.62
N ILE A 471 -18.37 8.01 30.41
CA ILE A 471 -19.67 8.42 29.85
C ILE A 471 -20.60 7.20 29.72
N ALA A 472 -20.08 6.08 29.18
CA ALA A 472 -20.87 4.87 29.07
C ALA A 472 -21.25 4.26 30.42
N ASP A 473 -20.36 4.31 31.41
CA ASP A 473 -20.65 3.84 32.76
C ASP A 473 -21.73 4.69 33.42
N VAL A 474 -21.73 6.03 33.21
CA VAL A 474 -22.77 6.94 33.76
C VAL A 474 -24.11 6.68 33.07
N LEU A 475 -24.16 6.62 31.77
CA LEU A 475 -25.40 6.36 31.01
C LEU A 475 -26.00 4.99 31.34
N HIS A 476 -25.16 3.99 31.63
CA HIS A 476 -25.62 2.69 32.11
C HIS A 476 -26.15 2.70 33.57
N GLY A 477 -25.78 3.72 34.37
CA GLY A 477 -26.09 3.73 35.79
C GLY A 477 -25.09 2.92 36.62
N GLY A 478 -23.83 2.89 36.23
CA GLY A 478 -22.77 2.18 36.94
C GLY A 478 -22.49 2.77 38.32
N ASN A 479 -22.24 1.92 39.30
CA ASN A 479 -21.98 2.31 40.70
C ASN A 479 -20.49 2.16 41.05
N THR A 480 -19.61 2.84 40.31
CA THR A 480 -18.17 2.83 40.56
C THR A 480 -17.79 3.89 41.59
N GLU A 481 -16.69 3.67 42.33
CA GLU A 481 -16.16 4.65 43.28
C GLU A 481 -15.92 6.02 42.63
N ARG A 482 -15.45 6.04 41.38
CA ARG A 482 -15.21 7.27 40.63
C ARG A 482 -16.49 8.05 40.31
N ILE A 483 -17.61 7.36 40.02
CA ILE A 483 -18.91 7.99 39.78
C ILE A 483 -19.39 8.67 41.06
N ARG A 484 -19.29 7.99 42.21
CA ARG A 484 -19.68 8.53 43.51
C ARG A 484 -18.80 9.71 43.95
N GLN A 485 -17.48 9.60 43.80
CA GLN A 485 -16.56 10.70 44.18
C GLN A 485 -16.76 11.95 43.34
N MET A 486 -17.25 11.82 42.12
CA MET A 486 -17.48 12.94 41.20
C MET A 486 -18.96 13.36 41.16
N HIS A 487 -19.82 12.76 41.95
CA HIS A 487 -21.27 13.01 42.01
C HIS A 487 -21.95 12.91 40.64
N LEU A 488 -21.52 11.92 39.81
CA LEU A 488 -22.08 11.71 38.48
C LEU A 488 -23.37 10.87 38.50
N ASP A 489 -23.67 10.24 39.61
CA ASP A 489 -24.96 9.60 39.93
C ASP A 489 -26.12 10.58 40.11
N GLU A 490 -25.80 11.87 40.31
CA GLU A 490 -26.78 12.97 40.38
C GLU A 490 -26.97 13.66 39.01
N ASP A 491 -26.19 13.29 38.01
CA ASP A 491 -26.25 13.92 36.68
C ASP A 491 -27.54 13.56 35.93
N ARG A 492 -28.09 14.55 35.23
CA ARG A 492 -29.18 14.30 34.28
C ARG A 492 -28.68 13.39 33.15
N GLY A 493 -29.29 12.20 33.00
CA GLY A 493 -28.86 11.17 32.08
C GLY A 493 -28.18 9.97 32.75
N TYR A 494 -27.92 10.02 34.07
CA TYR A 494 -27.45 8.86 34.82
C TYR A 494 -28.46 7.71 34.74
N GLY A 495 -28.01 6.53 34.29
CA GLY A 495 -28.86 5.34 34.15
C GLY A 495 -29.90 5.41 33.03
N GLU A 496 -29.88 6.44 32.17
CA GLU A 496 -30.84 6.59 31.05
C GLU A 496 -30.80 5.39 30.08
N LEU A 497 -29.64 4.74 30.00
CA LEU A 497 -29.42 3.55 29.17
C LEU A 497 -29.12 2.30 30.02
N SER A 498 -29.74 2.17 31.17
CA SER A 498 -29.49 1.06 32.12
C SER A 498 -29.88 -0.33 31.56
N SER A 499 -30.75 -0.40 30.59
CA SER A 499 -31.12 -1.63 29.89
C SER A 499 -30.02 -2.15 28.95
N GLU A 500 -29.08 -1.28 28.57
CA GLU A 500 -28.03 -1.60 27.59
C GLU A 500 -26.70 -1.93 28.28
N SER A 501 -25.88 -2.79 27.65
CA SER A 501 -24.55 -3.06 28.22
C SER A 501 -23.60 -1.87 28.02
N VAL A 502 -22.68 -1.67 28.97
CA VAL A 502 -21.62 -0.64 28.87
C VAL A 502 -20.81 -0.75 27.59
N GLY A 503 -20.54 -1.98 27.12
CA GLY A 503 -19.84 -2.22 25.85
C GLY A 503 -20.61 -1.64 24.67
N ARG A 504 -21.92 -1.88 24.61
CA ARG A 504 -22.79 -1.39 23.54
C ARG A 504 -22.88 0.15 23.54
N ILE A 505 -23.03 0.76 24.70
CA ILE A 505 -23.03 2.23 24.81
C ILE A 505 -21.70 2.81 24.32
N LYS A 506 -20.57 2.19 24.66
CA LYS A 506 -19.25 2.59 24.15
C LYS A 506 -19.15 2.50 22.62
N ASP A 507 -19.72 1.46 22.04
CA ASP A 507 -19.71 1.29 20.58
C ASP A 507 -20.51 2.39 19.89
N ILE A 508 -21.70 2.73 20.44
CA ILE A 508 -22.53 3.81 19.89
C ILE A 508 -21.83 5.16 20.01
N ILE A 509 -21.21 5.47 21.16
CA ILE A 509 -20.40 6.69 21.34
C ILE A 509 -19.25 6.72 20.29
N GLY A 510 -18.61 5.58 20.04
CA GLY A 510 -17.59 5.44 18.99
C GLY A 510 -18.11 5.78 17.60
N GLN A 511 -19.27 5.25 17.25
CA GLN A 511 -19.89 5.52 15.94
C GLN A 511 -20.38 6.98 15.81
N LEU A 512 -20.88 7.59 16.91
CA LEU A 512 -21.21 9.01 16.94
C LEU A 512 -19.98 9.89 16.70
N CYS A 513 -18.82 9.50 17.27
CA CYS A 513 -17.55 10.18 16.98
C CYS A 513 -17.14 10.01 15.52
N GLY A 514 -17.21 8.81 14.99
CA GLY A 514 -16.85 8.52 13.59
C GLY A 514 -17.73 9.22 12.56
N ARG A 515 -19.00 9.52 12.91
CA ARG A 515 -19.94 10.23 12.02
C ARG A 515 -20.03 11.75 12.30
N GLY A 516 -19.19 12.27 13.21
CA GLY A 516 -19.08 13.70 13.49
C GLY A 516 -20.16 14.30 14.39
N TYR A 517 -21.00 13.50 15.05
CA TYR A 517 -21.96 13.96 16.08
C TYR A 517 -21.27 14.24 17.41
N LEU A 518 -20.26 13.44 17.73
CA LEU A 518 -19.35 13.67 18.85
C LEU A 518 -17.93 13.82 18.31
N ALA A 519 -17.04 14.40 19.11
CA ALA A 519 -15.62 14.53 18.81
C ALA A 519 -14.78 14.08 20.01
N THR A 520 -13.60 13.53 19.76
CA THR A 520 -12.65 13.18 20.82
C THR A 520 -11.49 14.16 20.84
N SER A 521 -11.04 14.56 22.06
CA SER A 521 -9.81 15.33 22.20
C SER A 521 -8.60 14.50 21.77
N GLN A 522 -7.52 15.18 21.46
CA GLN A 522 -6.22 14.59 21.21
C GLN A 522 -5.50 14.27 22.53
N GLY A 523 -4.55 13.32 22.50
CA GLY A 523 -3.71 12.94 23.64
C GLY A 523 -3.96 11.52 24.14
N GLN A 524 -3.15 11.12 25.13
CA GLN A 524 -3.14 9.77 25.70
C GLN A 524 -4.47 9.39 26.38
N TYR A 525 -5.19 10.37 26.91
CA TYR A 525 -6.48 10.19 27.60
C TYR A 525 -7.57 11.01 26.91
N PRO A 526 -8.07 10.54 25.74
CA PRO A 526 -9.05 11.31 24.98
C PRO A 526 -10.35 11.48 25.76
N VAL A 527 -10.84 12.72 25.78
CA VAL A 527 -12.16 13.08 26.31
C VAL A 527 -13.13 13.36 25.16
N VAL A 528 -14.42 13.16 25.40
CA VAL A 528 -15.46 13.29 24.40
C VAL A 528 -16.16 14.65 24.54
N GLY A 529 -16.31 15.34 23.40
CA GLY A 529 -17.05 16.59 23.28
C GLY A 529 -18.07 16.52 22.14
N LEU A 530 -18.74 17.62 21.87
CA LEU A 530 -19.67 17.74 20.75
C LEU A 530 -18.91 17.83 19.42
N GLY A 531 -19.40 17.12 18.43
CA GLY A 531 -18.92 17.21 17.06
C GLY A 531 -19.65 18.29 16.24
N PRO A 532 -19.19 18.58 15.01
CA PRO A 532 -19.79 19.62 14.16
C PRO A 532 -21.25 19.33 13.79
N ARG A 533 -21.68 18.06 13.83
CA ARG A 533 -23.03 17.62 13.51
C ARG A 533 -23.93 17.41 14.74
N ALA A 534 -23.47 17.76 15.92
CA ALA A 534 -24.21 17.52 17.17
C ALA A 534 -25.62 18.15 17.18
N GLY A 535 -25.80 19.30 16.52
CA GLY A 535 -27.09 19.97 16.43
C GLY A 535 -28.16 19.19 15.68
N GLU A 536 -27.78 18.34 14.72
CA GLU A 536 -28.72 17.55 13.93
C GLU A 536 -29.47 16.50 14.77
N VAL A 537 -28.93 16.14 15.92
CA VAL A 537 -29.50 15.07 16.78
C VAL A 537 -30.87 15.48 17.37
N GLU A 538 -31.14 16.78 17.48
CA GLU A 538 -32.41 17.29 18.00
C GLU A 538 -33.49 17.39 16.92
N ASP A 539 -33.17 17.20 15.62
CA ASP A 539 -34.14 17.22 14.55
C ASP A 539 -35.11 16.02 14.68
N GLU A 540 -36.40 16.26 14.38
CA GLU A 540 -37.41 15.20 14.40
C GLU A 540 -37.12 14.08 13.38
N ALA A 541 -36.51 14.43 12.25
CA ALA A 541 -36.12 13.51 11.19
C ALA A 541 -34.81 12.75 11.49
N PHE A 542 -34.12 13.07 12.60
CA PHE A 542 -32.89 12.40 12.93
C PHE A 542 -33.12 10.91 13.24
N ALA A 543 -32.47 10.05 12.45
CA ALA A 543 -32.42 8.61 12.66
C ALA A 543 -30.96 8.14 12.71
N PHE A 544 -30.63 7.38 13.76
CA PHE A 544 -29.29 6.82 13.92
C PHE A 544 -29.37 5.31 13.95
N THR A 545 -29.04 4.71 12.82
CA THR A 545 -29.06 3.26 12.67
C THR A 545 -27.63 2.70 12.72
N VAL A 546 -27.49 1.54 13.35
CA VAL A 546 -26.24 0.78 13.40
C VAL A 546 -26.47 -0.60 12.80
N LYS A 547 -25.49 -1.08 12.05
CA LYS A 547 -25.49 -2.45 11.55
C LYS A 547 -24.89 -3.36 12.62
N ARG A 548 -25.68 -4.33 13.09
CA ARG A 548 -25.22 -5.35 14.02
C ARG A 548 -24.76 -6.58 13.24
N ARG A 549 -23.51 -6.98 13.43
CA ARG A 549 -23.02 -8.22 12.79
C ARG A 549 -23.84 -9.41 13.29
N ALA A 550 -24.50 -10.13 12.39
CA ALA A 550 -25.02 -11.46 12.66
C ALA A 550 -23.86 -12.35 13.15
N SER A 551 -24.09 -13.24 14.10
CA SER A 551 -23.09 -13.94 14.91
C SER A 551 -21.79 -14.29 14.18
N LYS A 552 -20.62 -14.01 14.82
CA LYS A 552 -19.23 -14.13 14.31
C LYS A 552 -18.93 -15.43 13.52
N ARG A 553 -19.64 -16.51 13.75
CA ARG A 553 -19.39 -17.83 13.14
C ARG A 553 -19.88 -17.93 11.68
N LYS A 554 -20.94 -17.18 11.32
CA LYS A 554 -21.47 -17.16 9.95
C LYS A 554 -20.75 -16.14 9.04
N ALA A 555 -20.27 -15.04 9.62
CA ALA A 555 -19.58 -13.97 8.88
C ALA A 555 -18.21 -14.40 8.35
N SER A 556 -17.40 -15.09 9.16
CA SER A 556 -16.05 -15.52 8.74
C SER A 556 -16.09 -16.61 7.66
N ALA A 557 -17.07 -17.53 7.72
CA ALA A 557 -17.24 -18.57 6.71
C ALA A 557 -17.69 -17.99 5.35
N ARG A 558 -18.51 -16.93 5.37
CA ARG A 558 -19.02 -16.31 4.14
C ARG A 558 -17.98 -15.38 3.49
N ALA A 559 -17.18 -14.68 4.31
CA ALA A 559 -16.03 -13.91 3.82
C ALA A 559 -14.98 -14.82 3.16
N ARG A 560 -14.68 -15.98 3.76
CA ARG A 560 -13.85 -17.01 3.12
C ARG A 560 -14.44 -17.46 1.80
N ARG A 561 -15.71 -17.79 1.78
CA ARG A 561 -16.41 -18.25 0.56
C ARG A 561 -16.47 -17.18 -0.53
N ALA A 562 -16.49 -15.89 -0.19
CA ALA A 562 -16.49 -14.81 -1.17
C ALA A 562 -15.09 -14.58 -1.78
N VAL A 563 -14.01 -14.69 -0.98
CA VAL A 563 -12.64 -14.72 -1.49
C VAL A 563 -12.45 -15.95 -2.38
N ASP A 564 -12.98 -17.10 -1.97
CA ASP A 564 -12.94 -18.34 -2.76
C ASP A 564 -13.76 -18.20 -4.06
N LEU A 565 -14.94 -17.56 -4.04
CA LEU A 565 -15.75 -17.29 -5.23
C LEU A 565 -15.06 -16.31 -6.20
N LEU A 566 -14.43 -15.26 -5.71
CA LEU A 566 -13.64 -14.34 -6.53
C LEU A 566 -12.42 -15.04 -7.15
N ARG A 567 -11.84 -16.00 -6.41
CA ARG A 567 -10.82 -16.90 -6.96
C ARG A 567 -11.42 -17.84 -8.01
N GLU A 568 -12.55 -18.44 -7.72
CA GLU A 568 -13.26 -19.31 -8.66
C GLU A 568 -13.68 -18.56 -9.93
N GLU A 569 -14.10 -17.30 -9.84
CA GLU A 569 -14.41 -16.46 -11.01
C GLU A 569 -13.15 -16.04 -11.77
N ALA A 570 -12.08 -15.65 -11.08
CA ALA A 570 -10.79 -15.34 -11.69
C ALA A 570 -10.12 -16.61 -12.26
N GLU A 571 -10.32 -17.76 -11.61
CA GLU A 571 -9.90 -19.07 -12.08
C GLU A 571 -10.79 -19.58 -13.23
N MET A 572 -12.06 -19.23 -13.31
CA MET A 572 -12.93 -19.57 -14.45
C MET A 572 -12.51 -18.85 -15.73
N ASP A 573 -12.06 -17.62 -15.64
CA ASP A 573 -11.46 -16.88 -16.77
C ASP A 573 -10.02 -17.32 -17.06
N GLN A 574 -9.39 -18.07 -16.14
CA GLN A 574 -8.00 -18.49 -16.15
C GLN A 574 -7.76 -19.97 -15.86
N ARG A 575 -8.81 -20.84 -15.86
CA ARG A 575 -8.63 -22.25 -15.50
C ARG A 575 -7.60 -22.94 -16.39
N PRO A 576 -6.52 -23.52 -15.78
CA PRO A 576 -5.81 -24.61 -16.39
C PRO A 576 -6.79 -25.80 -16.55
N ARG A 577 -6.63 -26.58 -17.57
CA ARG A 577 -7.29 -27.89 -17.68
C ARG A 577 -6.86 -28.71 -16.47
N VAL A 578 -7.81 -29.24 -15.72
CA VAL A 578 -7.62 -29.92 -14.43
C VAL A 578 -6.58 -31.06 -14.57
N GLY A 579 -5.56 -31.08 -13.71
CA GLY A 579 -4.55 -32.12 -13.59
C GLY A 579 -3.18 -31.74 -14.15
N ASP A 580 -3.00 -31.81 -15.44
CA ASP A 580 -1.72 -31.67 -16.13
C ASP A 580 -1.09 -30.27 -16.05
N ASP A 581 -1.92 -29.21 -16.04
CA ASP A 581 -1.42 -27.82 -16.02
C ASP A 581 -0.85 -27.40 -14.66
N ALA A 582 -1.30 -28.00 -13.55
CA ALA A 582 -0.79 -27.72 -12.23
C ALA A 582 0.62 -28.31 -12.05
N GLU A 583 0.85 -29.53 -12.56
CA GLU A 583 2.15 -30.19 -12.52
C GLU A 583 3.15 -29.47 -13.43
N LEU A 584 2.73 -29.12 -14.65
CA LEU A 584 3.54 -28.31 -15.57
C LEU A 584 3.91 -26.95 -14.94
N PHE A 585 2.95 -26.30 -14.26
CA PHE A 585 3.22 -25.03 -13.59
C PHE A 585 4.32 -25.15 -12.53
N GLU A 586 4.27 -26.18 -11.68
CA GLU A 586 5.29 -26.39 -10.66
C GLU A 586 6.65 -26.77 -11.27
N ARG A 587 6.67 -27.50 -12.38
CA ARG A 587 7.90 -27.80 -13.13
C ARG A 587 8.52 -26.52 -13.73
N LEU A 588 7.72 -25.67 -14.36
CA LEU A 588 8.19 -24.39 -14.90
C LEU A 588 8.62 -23.43 -13.79
N ARG A 589 7.95 -23.48 -12.63
CA ARG A 589 8.32 -22.71 -11.44
C ARG A 589 9.67 -23.15 -10.87
N ALA A 590 9.93 -24.44 -10.83
CA ALA A 590 11.22 -25.00 -10.41
C ALA A 590 12.34 -24.57 -11.38
N LEU A 591 12.13 -24.71 -12.69
CA LEU A 591 13.07 -24.25 -13.72
C LEU A 591 13.35 -22.74 -13.61
N ARG A 592 12.31 -21.93 -13.42
CA ARG A 592 12.46 -20.49 -13.17
C ARG A 592 13.35 -20.20 -11.96
N LYS A 593 13.19 -20.96 -10.88
CA LYS A 593 13.99 -20.81 -9.66
C LYS A 593 15.45 -21.17 -9.91
N GLU A 594 15.73 -22.22 -10.65
CA GLU A 594 17.08 -22.61 -11.06
C GLU A 594 17.76 -21.50 -11.85
N ILE A 595 17.14 -21.03 -12.93
CA ILE A 595 17.65 -19.93 -13.76
C ILE A 595 17.86 -18.65 -12.94
N SER A 596 16.91 -18.30 -12.08
CA SER A 596 17.00 -17.10 -11.25
C SER A 596 18.16 -17.16 -10.25
N THR A 597 18.44 -18.35 -9.72
CA THR A 597 19.55 -18.59 -8.78
C THR A 597 20.89 -18.47 -9.50
N GLU A 598 21.04 -19.07 -10.69
CA GLU A 598 22.25 -19.00 -11.49
C GLU A 598 22.59 -17.56 -11.92
N LEU A 599 21.56 -16.78 -12.23
CA LEU A 599 21.71 -15.38 -12.69
C LEU A 599 21.68 -14.35 -11.54
N GLU A 600 21.58 -14.80 -10.30
CA GLU A 600 21.47 -13.95 -9.09
C GLU A 600 20.36 -12.89 -9.19
N MET A 601 19.22 -13.23 -9.81
CA MET A 601 18.07 -12.34 -9.99
C MET A 601 16.81 -12.91 -9.34
N ALA A 602 15.80 -12.05 -9.09
CA ALA A 602 14.53 -12.49 -8.53
C ALA A 602 13.75 -13.37 -9.53
N PRO A 603 13.07 -14.45 -9.12
CA PRO A 603 12.37 -15.37 -9.99
C PRO A 603 11.36 -14.70 -10.94
N TYR A 604 10.61 -13.71 -10.46
CA TYR A 604 9.65 -12.97 -11.30
C TYR A 604 10.30 -12.11 -12.41
N MET A 605 11.60 -11.83 -12.29
CA MET A 605 12.35 -11.12 -13.34
C MET A 605 12.61 -12.01 -14.54
N VAL A 606 12.76 -13.31 -14.36
CA VAL A 606 12.77 -14.31 -15.43
C VAL A 606 11.39 -14.31 -16.08
N PHE A 607 10.40 -14.92 -15.43
CA PHE A 607 9.00 -14.88 -15.84
C PHE A 607 8.08 -14.70 -14.60
N SER A 608 7.01 -13.90 -14.76
CA SER A 608 5.99 -13.75 -13.72
C SER A 608 5.12 -15.03 -13.62
N ASP A 609 4.43 -15.24 -12.50
CA ASP A 609 3.49 -16.35 -12.38
C ASP A 609 2.40 -16.30 -13.44
N LYS A 610 1.98 -15.09 -13.85
CA LYS A 610 1.05 -14.89 -14.95
C LYS A 610 1.61 -15.38 -16.29
N ALA A 611 2.90 -15.12 -16.55
CA ALA A 611 3.58 -15.63 -17.74
C ALA A 611 3.70 -17.16 -17.68
N LEU A 612 4.06 -17.76 -16.53
CA LEU A 612 4.10 -19.22 -16.37
C LEU A 612 2.74 -19.86 -16.62
N ARG A 613 1.65 -19.28 -16.10
CA ARG A 613 0.29 -19.75 -16.41
C ARG A 613 -0.08 -19.61 -17.89
N GLY A 614 0.42 -18.54 -18.52
CA GLY A 614 0.29 -18.36 -19.96
C GLY A 614 1.03 -19.45 -20.76
N LEU A 615 2.22 -19.84 -20.32
CA LEU A 615 3.01 -20.96 -20.89
C LEU A 615 2.28 -22.29 -20.75
N CYS A 616 1.71 -22.58 -19.56
CA CYS A 616 0.93 -23.81 -19.36
C CYS A 616 -0.28 -23.89 -20.29
N ARG A 617 -0.93 -22.77 -20.58
CA ARG A 617 -2.11 -22.72 -21.47
C ARG A 617 -1.77 -22.81 -22.94
N LEU A 618 -0.80 -22.00 -23.38
CA LEU A 618 -0.43 -21.90 -24.81
C LEU A 618 0.48 -23.01 -25.25
N ARG A 619 1.30 -23.57 -24.34
CA ARG A 619 2.32 -24.60 -24.61
C ARG A 619 3.11 -24.30 -25.87
N PRO A 620 3.77 -23.12 -25.94
CA PRO A 620 4.40 -22.65 -27.16
C PRO A 620 5.54 -23.58 -27.61
N GLN A 621 5.55 -23.89 -28.91
CA GLN A 621 6.57 -24.70 -29.54
C GLN A 621 7.56 -23.85 -30.37
N THR A 622 7.20 -22.59 -30.61
CA THR A 622 8.01 -21.66 -31.39
C THR A 622 8.23 -20.35 -30.63
N ARG A 623 9.32 -19.64 -30.98
CA ARG A 623 9.60 -18.31 -30.41
C ARG A 623 8.45 -17.33 -30.65
N ASP A 624 7.81 -17.36 -31.79
CA ASP A 624 6.70 -16.46 -32.14
C ASP A 624 5.45 -16.73 -31.31
N GLU A 625 5.15 -17.98 -30.96
CA GLU A 625 4.10 -18.35 -30.03
C GLU A 625 4.46 -17.95 -28.60
N LEU A 626 5.74 -18.10 -28.22
CA LEU A 626 6.21 -17.71 -26.89
C LEU A 626 6.02 -16.21 -26.61
N ILE A 627 6.27 -15.35 -27.59
CA ILE A 627 6.09 -13.89 -27.47
C ILE A 627 4.60 -13.50 -27.33
N GLN A 628 3.68 -14.36 -27.77
CA GLN A 628 2.23 -14.12 -27.56
C GLN A 628 1.80 -14.29 -26.10
N VAL A 629 2.63 -14.92 -25.27
CA VAL A 629 2.37 -15.04 -23.83
C VAL A 629 2.54 -13.67 -23.16
N ASN A 630 1.47 -13.20 -22.50
CA ASN A 630 1.48 -11.91 -21.83
C ASN A 630 2.60 -11.82 -20.77
N GLY A 631 3.47 -10.83 -20.89
CA GLY A 631 4.63 -10.61 -20.00
C GLY A 631 5.93 -11.26 -20.48
N ILE A 632 5.94 -11.85 -21.68
CA ILE A 632 7.15 -12.36 -22.36
C ILE A 632 7.42 -11.47 -23.58
N GLY A 633 8.38 -10.57 -23.46
CA GLY A 633 8.87 -9.77 -24.58
C GLY A 633 10.06 -10.44 -25.29
N GLU A 634 10.45 -9.92 -26.47
CA GLU A 634 11.53 -10.48 -27.31
C GLU A 634 12.81 -10.79 -26.53
N LYS A 635 13.31 -9.86 -25.71
CA LYS A 635 14.55 -10.06 -24.94
C LYS A 635 14.45 -11.22 -23.94
N LYS A 636 13.30 -11.38 -23.29
CA LYS A 636 13.07 -12.49 -22.35
C LYS A 636 12.88 -13.81 -23.08
N ALA A 637 12.24 -13.78 -24.25
CA ALA A 637 12.11 -14.93 -25.12
C ALA A 637 13.49 -15.40 -25.62
N ASP A 638 14.36 -14.47 -26.04
CA ASP A 638 15.73 -14.76 -26.46
C ASP A 638 16.62 -15.27 -25.31
N ALA A 639 16.44 -14.74 -24.10
CA ALA A 639 17.28 -15.09 -22.96
C ALA A 639 16.89 -16.44 -22.31
N PHE A 640 15.61 -16.75 -22.23
CA PHE A 640 15.08 -17.85 -21.42
C PHE A 640 14.16 -18.80 -22.17
N GLY A 641 13.64 -18.38 -23.33
CA GLY A 641 12.53 -19.07 -24.02
C GLY A 641 12.85 -20.50 -24.40
N GLU A 642 14.05 -20.79 -24.87
CA GLU A 642 14.48 -22.13 -25.31
C GLU A 642 14.37 -23.14 -24.14
N GLN A 643 14.80 -22.78 -22.94
CA GLN A 643 14.77 -23.65 -21.77
C GLN A 643 13.34 -23.97 -21.33
N PHE A 644 12.43 -22.97 -21.39
CA PHE A 644 11.03 -23.17 -21.02
C PHE A 644 10.27 -23.97 -22.06
N MET A 645 10.51 -23.74 -23.35
CA MET A 645 9.91 -24.54 -24.44
C MET A 645 10.37 -25.99 -24.38
N ALA A 646 11.66 -26.24 -24.11
CA ALA A 646 12.18 -27.58 -23.91
C ALA A 646 11.53 -28.31 -22.72
N ALA A 647 11.35 -27.63 -21.61
CA ALA A 647 10.66 -28.19 -20.43
C ALA A 647 9.18 -28.53 -20.70
N ILE A 648 8.50 -27.73 -21.54
CA ILE A 648 7.13 -27.99 -21.97
C ILE A 648 7.08 -29.22 -22.88
N GLU A 649 7.98 -29.31 -23.87
CA GLU A 649 8.05 -30.43 -24.80
C GLU A 649 8.37 -31.77 -24.07
N GLU A 650 9.28 -31.73 -23.11
CA GLU A 650 9.61 -32.89 -22.27
C GLU A 650 8.39 -33.34 -21.48
N PHE A 651 7.68 -32.40 -20.82
CA PHE A 651 6.45 -32.69 -20.09
C PHE A 651 5.38 -33.33 -20.97
N GLU A 652 5.14 -32.79 -22.17
CA GLU A 652 4.17 -33.35 -23.12
C GLU A 652 4.57 -34.74 -23.60
N SER A 653 5.85 -34.97 -23.82
CA SER A 653 6.37 -36.28 -24.28
C SER A 653 6.24 -37.36 -23.17
N GLU A 654 6.40 -37.00 -21.92
CA GLU A 654 6.20 -37.88 -20.75
C GLU A 654 4.72 -38.30 -20.62
N HIS A 655 3.80 -37.32 -20.67
CA HIS A 655 2.36 -37.58 -20.54
C HIS A 655 1.74 -38.27 -21.75
N ALA A 656 2.31 -38.12 -22.93
CA ALA A 656 1.89 -38.90 -24.12
C ALA A 656 2.24 -40.38 -24.03
N ARG A 657 3.27 -40.74 -23.24
CA ARG A 657 3.67 -42.14 -22.98
C ARG A 657 2.84 -42.82 -21.91
N ASP A 658 2.35 -42.06 -20.92
CA ASP A 658 1.52 -42.61 -19.82
C ASP A 658 0.05 -42.77 -20.23
N GLY A 659 -0.41 -42.18 -21.34
CA GLY A 659 -1.75 -42.30 -21.90
C GLY A 659 -1.89 -43.31 -23.04
N ALA A 660 -0.81 -43.94 -23.48
CA ALA A 660 -0.77 -45.00 -24.52
C ALA A 660 -0.55 -46.38 -23.88
#